data_244b85e00ec7357fe7231fa498853b39
#
_entry.id   244b85e00ec7357fe7231fa498853b39
#
_cell.length_a   1.000
_cell.length_b   1.000
_cell.length_c   1.000
_cell.angle_alpha   90.00
_cell.angle_beta   90.00
_cell.angle_gamma   90.00
#
_symmetry.space_group_name_H-M   'P 1'
#
loop_
_entity.id
_entity.type
_entity.pdbx_description
1 polymer ?
#
loop_
_entity_poly.entity_id
_entity_poly.type
_entity_poly.pdbx_seq_one_letter_code
_entity_poly.pdbx_strand_id
1 'polypeptide(L)'
;MNTAKLPVPFTPPALGSYRPYWAKRFGIAPFLPTTREEMDQLGWDSCDVIVVTGDAYIDHPSFGMALVGRLLEAQGFRVGIISQPDWHSAKDFKRLGKPNLFFGITAGNMDSMVNRYTSDRKPRSDDSYTPGAAPDKRPDHAVVVYAQRAREAFSDANIVIGSIEASLRRIAHYDYWSDKVRRSVLPDSKADLLIFGNAERALVELAHRLAKNEPIGTIRDLRGTSFMVPHGWRPSDEWVEADSTTVDTPGALVSHTDPYAMEEPGKAKASTDTENTAAPAAQVIRPQVIKLVSKSERLAARRDARAHTVVRLPGYEVVKDDPVMYAHASRTFHLESNPGNARALVQAHGEGKSLRDVWLNPPPIPLTTPEMDYVYALPYARRPHPAYGDAKIPAWEMIRFSVNIMRGCFGGCTFCSITEHEGRIIQSRSEDSIIREIEEIRDKTPGFTGVISDLGGPTANMYRLACKDTKIEESCRRLSCVYPGICENLNTDHAPLINVYRKARALPGIKKVLVSSGLRYDLAVRSPEYVKELVTHHVGGYLKIAPEHLEEGPLSKMMKPGIGSYDKFKQMFDKYSKEAGKEQYLIPYFIAAHPGTTDEDMLNLALWLKRNGFRLDQVQTFLPTPLALATAMWHTEKNPLRKVTADSEQVTVVRSLRQRKLHKAFLRYHDAHNWPVLREALKQMGRADLIGNGKKHLIPAWQPDSMKSRIANTPASRKPIAAKRVRRTM
;
A
#
# COMPACT_ATOMS: atom_id res chain seq x y z
N MET A 1 27.10 -9.84 -34.42
CA MET A 1 26.73 -9.89 -32.99
C MET A 1 25.26 -10.23 -32.92
N ASN A 2 24.93 -11.45 -32.45
CA ASN A 2 23.55 -11.93 -32.34
C ASN A 2 22.85 -11.09 -31.25
N THR A 3 22.06 -10.09 -31.62
CA THR A 3 21.14 -9.42 -30.73
C THR A 3 20.03 -10.43 -30.40
N ALA A 4 20.23 -11.21 -29.35
CA ALA A 4 19.17 -12.03 -28.80
C ALA A 4 17.98 -11.09 -28.51
N LYS A 5 16.85 -11.33 -29.20
CA LYS A 5 15.58 -10.64 -28.94
C LYS A 5 15.29 -10.81 -27.43
N LEU A 6 15.37 -9.71 -26.69
CA LEU A 6 14.96 -9.74 -25.30
C LEU A 6 13.46 -10.04 -25.26
N PRO A 7 13.04 -11.12 -24.62
CA PRO A 7 11.62 -11.42 -24.54
C PRO A 7 10.89 -10.34 -23.74
N VAL A 8 9.64 -10.14 -24.07
CA VAL A 8 8.59 -9.41 -23.37
C VAL A 8 8.67 -9.63 -21.87
N PRO A 9 8.23 -8.67 -21.02
CA PRO A 9 8.58 -8.57 -19.61
C PRO A 9 8.77 -9.92 -18.95
N PHE A 10 10.02 -10.23 -18.66
CA PHE A 10 10.45 -11.56 -18.21
C PHE A 10 9.86 -11.86 -16.83
N THR A 11 9.18 -13.00 -16.74
CA THR A 11 8.75 -13.54 -15.44
C THR A 11 9.85 -14.45 -14.92
N PRO A 12 10.54 -14.09 -13.81
CA PRO A 12 11.59 -14.93 -13.24
C PRO A 12 11.08 -16.33 -12.89
N PRO A 13 11.97 -17.36 -12.94
CA PRO A 13 11.64 -18.71 -12.49
C PRO A 13 11.16 -18.76 -11.05
N ALA A 14 10.55 -19.88 -10.65
CA ALA A 14 10.15 -20.13 -9.28
C ALA A 14 11.34 -20.02 -8.31
N LEU A 15 11.13 -19.43 -7.11
CA LEU A 15 12.20 -19.14 -6.15
C LEU A 15 13.07 -20.35 -5.80
N GLY A 16 12.49 -21.54 -5.70
CA GLY A 16 13.20 -22.77 -5.39
C GLY A 16 13.93 -23.43 -6.58
N SER A 17 13.85 -22.86 -7.80
CA SER A 17 14.45 -23.47 -9.01
C SER A 17 15.91 -23.04 -9.26
N TYR A 18 16.37 -21.99 -8.59
CA TYR A 18 17.73 -21.49 -8.76
C TYR A 18 18.75 -22.41 -8.10
N ARG A 19 19.88 -22.62 -8.78
CA ARG A 19 21.05 -23.21 -8.14
C ARG A 19 21.69 -22.16 -7.23
N PRO A 20 21.85 -22.43 -5.91
CA PRO A 20 22.48 -21.48 -5.00
C PRO A 20 23.87 -21.02 -5.45
N TYR A 21 24.18 -19.75 -5.34
CA TYR A 21 25.42 -19.14 -5.81
C TYR A 21 26.66 -19.73 -5.08
N TRP A 22 26.63 -19.74 -3.75
CA TRP A 22 27.71 -20.32 -2.92
C TRP A 22 27.27 -21.57 -2.15
N ALA A 23 26.28 -22.22 -2.57
CA ALA A 23 25.44 -23.33 -2.08
C ALA A 23 25.81 -23.96 -0.77
N LYS A 24 26.75 -24.03 -0.14
CA LYS A 24 27.05 -24.68 1.16
C LYS A 24 28.35 -24.17 1.81
N ARG A 25 28.99 -23.19 1.17
CA ARG A 25 30.34 -22.78 1.57
C ARG A 25 30.37 -22.09 2.92
N PHE A 26 29.38 -21.22 3.20
CA PHE A 26 29.38 -20.39 4.40
C PHE A 26 28.33 -20.79 5.43
N GLY A 27 27.34 -21.61 5.06
CA GLY A 27 26.24 -21.99 5.94
C GLY A 27 25.21 -20.86 6.13
N ILE A 28 24.41 -20.99 7.18
CA ILE A 28 23.38 -20.03 7.57
C ILE A 28 23.92 -19.18 8.72
N ALA A 29 23.90 -17.85 8.59
CA ALA A 29 24.32 -16.95 9.66
C ALA A 29 23.27 -16.95 10.80
N PRO A 30 23.66 -16.98 12.09
CA PRO A 30 22.73 -16.82 13.22
C PRO A 30 21.94 -15.52 13.13
N PHE A 31 22.60 -14.43 12.74
CA PHE A 31 22.09 -13.16 12.25
C PHE A 31 22.89 -12.73 11.04
N LEU A 32 22.28 -11.99 10.14
CA LEU A 32 23.01 -11.36 9.05
C LEU A 32 23.92 -10.28 9.65
N PRO A 33 25.21 -10.19 9.24
CA PRO A 33 26.18 -9.31 9.89
C PRO A 33 25.83 -7.84 9.71
N THR A 34 26.03 -7.07 10.77
CA THR A 34 25.85 -5.62 10.83
C THR A 34 27.17 -4.87 11.02
N THR A 35 28.23 -5.59 11.37
CA THR A 35 29.58 -5.07 11.59
C THR A 35 30.64 -5.89 10.86
N ARG A 36 31.85 -5.36 10.75
CA ARG A 36 32.98 -6.06 10.16
C ARG A 36 33.39 -7.27 10.99
N GLU A 37 33.37 -7.14 12.32
CA GLU A 37 33.73 -8.19 13.27
C GLU A 37 32.77 -9.39 13.12
N GLU A 38 31.48 -9.16 12.91
CA GLU A 38 30.51 -10.22 12.65
C GLU A 38 30.76 -10.91 11.29
N MET A 39 31.18 -10.16 10.25
CA MET A 39 31.62 -10.76 8.99
C MET A 39 32.83 -11.64 9.16
N ASP A 40 33.83 -11.19 9.93
CA ASP A 40 35.08 -11.94 10.21
C ASP A 40 34.80 -13.24 10.99
N GLN A 41 33.83 -13.21 11.94
CA GLN A 41 33.34 -14.41 12.63
C GLN A 41 32.68 -15.44 11.70
N LEU A 42 32.02 -14.95 10.64
CA LEU A 42 31.41 -15.79 9.60
C LEU A 42 32.43 -16.24 8.53
N GLY A 43 33.67 -15.76 8.60
CA GLY A 43 34.70 -16.01 7.59
C GLY A 43 34.45 -15.28 6.27
N TRP A 44 33.72 -14.13 6.30
CA TRP A 44 33.41 -13.35 5.09
C TRP A 44 34.41 -12.19 4.94
N ASP A 45 35.05 -12.13 3.80
CA ASP A 45 35.92 -11.02 3.38
C ASP A 45 35.10 -9.83 2.81
N SER A 46 33.93 -10.09 2.25
CA SER A 46 33.05 -9.10 1.64
C SER A 46 31.60 -9.56 1.67
N CYS A 47 30.67 -8.64 1.51
CA CYS A 47 29.26 -8.93 1.24
C CYS A 47 28.97 -8.88 -0.25
N ASP A 48 28.10 -9.77 -0.73
CA ASP A 48 27.58 -9.71 -2.10
C ASP A 48 26.49 -8.64 -2.21
N VAL A 49 25.62 -8.57 -1.20
CA VAL A 49 24.57 -7.55 -1.10
C VAL A 49 24.61 -6.91 0.28
N ILE A 50 24.41 -5.59 0.34
CA ILE A 50 24.24 -4.85 1.58
C ILE A 50 22.87 -4.18 1.57
N VAL A 51 22.01 -4.55 2.54
CA VAL A 51 20.68 -3.94 2.72
C VAL A 51 20.78 -2.81 3.71
N VAL A 52 20.40 -1.60 3.28
CA VAL A 52 20.33 -0.40 4.13
C VAL A 52 18.87 -0.12 4.47
N THR A 53 18.56 0.04 5.76
CA THR A 53 17.18 0.24 6.23
C THR A 53 17.09 1.32 7.30
N GLY A 54 15.94 2.04 7.31
CA GLY A 54 15.61 3.00 8.36
C GLY A 54 15.10 2.37 9.66
N ASP A 55 14.75 1.08 9.66
CA ASP A 55 14.30 0.35 10.84
C ASP A 55 15.46 -0.29 11.57
N ALA A 56 15.31 -0.55 12.87
CA ALA A 56 16.18 -1.47 13.61
C ALA A 56 16.14 -2.87 12.97
N TYR A 57 17.27 -3.56 12.98
CA TYR A 57 17.32 -4.91 12.42
C TYR A 57 16.63 -5.91 13.36
N ILE A 58 15.51 -6.41 12.87
CA ILE A 58 14.75 -7.49 13.50
C ILE A 58 14.66 -8.62 12.48
N ASP A 59 15.24 -9.75 12.83
CA ASP A 59 15.28 -10.93 11.97
C ASP A 59 13.98 -11.72 12.06
N HIS A 60 12.94 -11.20 11.41
CA HIS A 60 11.58 -11.72 11.46
C HIS A 60 10.89 -11.56 10.10
N PRO A 61 10.06 -12.53 9.65
CA PRO A 61 9.42 -12.48 8.32
C PRO A 61 8.47 -11.31 8.09
N SER A 62 8.08 -10.58 9.13
CA SER A 62 7.29 -9.35 9.01
C SER A 62 8.14 -8.09 8.76
N PHE A 63 9.46 -8.22 8.71
CA PHE A 63 10.37 -7.10 8.44
C PHE A 63 11.05 -7.28 7.08
N GLY A 64 10.84 -6.32 6.18
CA GLY A 64 11.29 -6.42 4.80
C GLY A 64 12.80 -6.65 4.65
N MET A 65 13.65 -6.03 5.50
CA MET A 65 15.09 -6.24 5.44
C MET A 65 15.49 -7.69 5.78
N ALA A 66 14.82 -8.29 6.77
CA ALA A 66 15.09 -9.68 7.15
C ALA A 66 14.61 -10.64 6.06
N LEU A 67 13.41 -10.41 5.52
CA LEU A 67 12.85 -11.23 4.45
C LEU A 67 13.76 -11.22 3.22
N VAL A 68 14.15 -10.04 2.75
CA VAL A 68 15.05 -9.86 1.61
C VAL A 68 16.42 -10.48 1.89
N GLY A 69 16.98 -10.20 3.07
CA GLY A 69 18.28 -10.71 3.45
C GLY A 69 18.32 -12.23 3.54
N ARG A 70 17.37 -12.85 4.25
CA ARG A 70 17.27 -14.31 4.37
C ARG A 70 16.98 -15.01 3.04
N LEU A 71 16.16 -14.39 2.18
CA LEU A 71 15.89 -14.91 0.84
C LEU A 71 17.18 -14.97 0.00
N LEU A 72 17.97 -13.91 0.00
CA LEU A 72 19.24 -13.86 -0.74
C LEU A 72 20.30 -14.78 -0.10
N GLU A 73 20.37 -14.89 1.23
CA GLU A 73 21.21 -15.87 1.92
C GLU A 73 20.86 -17.30 1.49
N ALA A 74 19.57 -17.64 1.41
CA ALA A 74 19.12 -18.97 0.94
C ALA A 74 19.48 -19.23 -0.52
N GLN A 75 19.70 -18.18 -1.32
CA GLN A 75 20.25 -18.27 -2.69
C GLN A 75 21.78 -18.38 -2.71
N GLY A 76 22.45 -18.37 -1.55
CA GLY A 76 23.90 -18.52 -1.40
C GLY A 76 24.68 -17.22 -1.45
N PHE A 77 24.03 -16.06 -1.38
CA PHE A 77 24.69 -14.76 -1.33
C PHE A 77 25.05 -14.37 0.11
N ARG A 78 26.17 -13.67 0.29
CA ARG A 78 26.58 -13.08 1.56
C ARG A 78 25.88 -11.72 1.71
N VAL A 79 25.00 -11.59 2.70
CA VAL A 79 24.16 -10.40 2.88
C VAL A 79 24.49 -9.71 4.18
N GLY A 80 24.89 -8.44 4.12
CA GLY A 80 25.06 -7.58 5.30
C GLY A 80 23.89 -6.61 5.47
N ILE A 81 23.65 -6.18 6.71
CA ILE A 81 22.60 -5.23 7.05
C ILE A 81 23.21 -3.96 7.64
N ILE A 82 22.85 -2.81 7.09
CA ILE A 82 23.10 -1.49 7.67
C ILE A 82 21.76 -0.92 8.14
N SER A 83 21.47 -1.10 9.43
CA SER A 83 20.25 -0.59 10.04
C SER A 83 20.48 0.77 10.66
N GLN A 84 19.53 1.69 10.45
CA GLN A 84 19.52 3.04 11.03
C GLN A 84 20.87 3.77 10.95
N PRO A 85 21.48 3.87 9.73
CA PRO A 85 22.79 4.54 9.59
C PRO A 85 22.71 6.01 9.97
N ASP A 86 23.82 6.59 10.47
CA ASP A 86 23.98 8.03 10.52
C ASP A 86 24.08 8.59 9.09
N TRP A 87 23.02 9.27 8.67
CA TRP A 87 22.91 9.81 7.30
C TRP A 87 23.58 11.18 7.10
N HIS A 88 24.17 11.76 8.16
CA HIS A 88 24.86 13.04 8.03
C HIS A 88 26.19 12.91 7.27
N SER A 89 26.71 11.69 7.17
CA SER A 89 27.92 11.38 6.40
C SER A 89 27.84 10.01 5.72
N ALA A 90 28.78 9.73 4.81
CA ALA A 90 28.90 8.42 4.17
C ALA A 90 29.63 7.36 5.05
N LYS A 91 30.02 7.70 6.27
CA LYS A 91 30.85 6.82 7.13
C LYS A 91 30.21 5.48 7.39
N ASP A 92 28.96 5.49 7.85
CA ASP A 92 28.24 4.25 8.19
C ASP A 92 27.98 3.34 6.99
N PHE A 93 27.88 3.95 5.79
CA PHE A 93 27.68 3.21 4.54
C PHE A 93 28.97 2.48 4.08
N LYS A 94 30.12 2.78 4.67
CA LYS A 94 31.42 2.12 4.41
C LYS A 94 31.73 0.98 5.36
N ARG A 95 30.99 0.82 6.47
CA ARG A 95 31.37 -0.07 7.56
C ARG A 95 31.48 -1.56 7.20
N LEU A 96 30.69 -2.04 6.23
CA LEU A 96 30.75 -3.41 5.71
C LEU A 96 31.57 -3.55 4.42
N GLY A 97 32.18 -2.47 3.94
CA GLY A 97 32.86 -2.42 2.65
C GLY A 97 31.91 -2.20 1.48
N LYS A 98 32.45 -2.29 0.25
CA LYS A 98 31.65 -2.22 -0.99
C LYS A 98 31.01 -3.59 -1.26
N PRO A 99 29.69 -3.65 -1.54
CA PRO A 99 29.06 -4.90 -1.95
C PRO A 99 29.55 -5.33 -3.32
N ASN A 100 29.70 -6.64 -3.53
CA ASN A 100 30.12 -7.19 -4.81
C ASN A 100 29.06 -6.99 -5.90
N LEU A 101 27.76 -7.00 -5.55
CA LEU A 101 26.66 -6.91 -6.49
C LEU A 101 25.92 -5.59 -6.39
N PHE A 102 25.32 -5.26 -5.25
CA PHE A 102 24.56 -4.01 -5.09
C PHE A 102 24.27 -3.65 -3.62
N PHE A 103 23.98 -2.35 -3.40
CA PHE A 103 23.26 -1.88 -2.24
C PHE A 103 21.76 -1.98 -2.47
N GLY A 104 21.02 -2.64 -1.57
CA GLY A 104 19.57 -2.63 -1.51
C GLY A 104 19.09 -1.57 -0.50
N ILE A 105 18.44 -0.51 -0.97
CA ILE A 105 18.07 0.64 -0.14
C ILE A 105 16.57 0.66 0.13
N THR A 106 16.19 0.76 1.43
CA THR A 106 14.80 0.90 1.86
C THR A 106 14.67 1.92 3.00
N ALA A 107 13.52 2.57 3.11
CA ALA A 107 13.19 3.41 4.27
C ALA A 107 12.81 2.58 5.51
N GLY A 108 12.53 1.30 5.35
CA GLY A 108 12.01 0.40 6.36
C GLY A 108 10.61 -0.12 6.00
N ASN A 109 9.88 -0.65 6.98
CA ASN A 109 8.53 -1.18 6.81
C ASN A 109 7.47 -0.09 6.56
N MET A 110 7.78 1.15 6.91
CA MET A 110 6.93 2.29 6.63
C MET A 110 7.63 3.33 5.75
N ASP A 111 6.84 4.12 5.06
CA ASP A 111 7.28 5.36 4.42
C ASP A 111 7.85 6.31 5.48
N SER A 112 9.04 6.89 5.23
CA SER A 112 9.74 7.75 6.20
C SER A 112 8.92 8.96 6.62
N MET A 113 8.22 9.59 5.68
CA MET A 113 7.40 10.77 5.96
C MET A 113 6.15 10.41 6.78
N VAL A 114 5.49 9.29 6.46
CA VAL A 114 4.34 8.77 7.21
C VAL A 114 4.75 8.34 8.62
N ASN A 115 5.93 7.76 8.76
CA ASN A 115 6.45 7.34 10.06
C ASN A 115 6.81 8.54 10.95
N ARG A 116 7.45 9.57 10.38
CA ARG A 116 7.97 10.73 11.12
C ARG A 116 6.89 11.75 11.44
N TYR A 117 5.88 11.93 10.60
CA TYR A 117 4.91 13.02 10.73
C TYR A 117 3.48 12.53 10.94
N THR A 118 2.71 13.33 11.69
CA THR A 118 1.26 13.18 11.80
C THR A 118 0.55 13.72 10.55
N SER A 119 -0.76 13.45 10.42
CA SER A 119 -1.61 14.04 9.38
C SER A 119 -1.71 15.59 9.46
N ASP A 120 -1.32 16.21 10.58
CA ASP A 120 -1.24 17.65 10.76
C ASP A 120 0.18 18.19 10.50
N ARG A 121 1.05 17.41 9.84
CA ARG A 121 2.45 17.74 9.52
C ARG A 121 3.33 18.02 10.75
N LYS A 122 2.98 17.49 11.92
CA LYS A 122 3.77 17.63 13.14
C LYS A 122 4.68 16.42 13.30
N PRO A 123 5.95 16.59 13.67
CA PRO A 123 6.81 15.48 14.03
C PRO A 123 6.19 14.63 15.15
N ARG A 124 6.34 13.31 15.05
CA ARG A 124 5.98 12.38 16.12
C ARG A 124 7.05 12.39 17.21
N SER A 125 6.64 12.11 18.42
CA SER A 125 7.53 11.99 19.58
C SER A 125 8.19 10.62 19.73
N ASP A 126 7.74 9.66 18.93
CA ASP A 126 8.16 8.26 19.01
C ASP A 126 8.25 7.60 17.62
N ASP A 127 9.14 6.62 17.49
CA ASP A 127 9.26 5.75 16.32
C ASP A 127 9.20 4.28 16.78
N SER A 128 8.11 3.59 16.45
CA SER A 128 7.87 2.20 16.85
C SER A 128 8.90 1.20 16.29
N TYR A 129 9.65 1.57 15.26
CA TYR A 129 10.66 0.71 14.62
C TYR A 129 12.08 0.95 15.14
N THR A 130 12.20 1.72 16.21
CA THR A 130 13.49 2.12 16.80
C THR A 130 13.63 1.57 18.22
N PRO A 131 14.84 1.17 18.67
CA PRO A 131 15.09 0.78 20.04
C PRO A 131 14.71 1.91 21.02
N GLY A 132 13.93 1.57 22.04
CA GLY A 132 13.39 2.54 23.00
C GLY A 132 12.35 3.50 22.41
N ALA A 133 11.82 3.22 21.22
CA ALA A 133 10.93 4.12 20.48
C ALA A 133 11.54 5.51 20.18
N ALA A 134 12.88 5.62 20.12
CA ALA A 134 13.59 6.88 19.94
C ALA A 134 13.23 7.53 18.60
N PRO A 135 12.74 8.80 18.59
CA PRO A 135 12.41 9.51 17.35
C PRO A 135 13.67 9.93 16.58
N ASP A 136 13.46 10.45 15.37
CA ASP A 136 14.49 11.09 14.54
C ASP A 136 15.70 10.20 14.17
N LYS A 137 15.50 8.87 14.08
CA LYS A 137 16.52 7.91 13.66
C LYS A 137 16.56 7.66 12.15
N ARG A 138 15.70 8.32 11.38
CA ARG A 138 15.70 8.27 9.91
C ARG A 138 15.50 9.66 9.31
N PRO A 139 16.09 9.98 8.14
CA PRO A 139 15.88 11.24 7.46
C PRO A 139 14.52 11.32 6.80
N ASP A 140 14.09 12.52 6.44
CA ASP A 140 13.00 12.74 5.50
C ASP A 140 13.39 12.14 4.14
N HIS A 141 12.43 11.50 3.46
CA HIS A 141 12.69 10.82 2.17
C HIS A 141 13.90 9.88 2.25
N ALA A 142 13.88 8.97 3.22
CA ALA A 142 15.03 8.13 3.61
C ALA A 142 15.64 7.37 2.42
N VAL A 143 14.83 6.85 1.50
CA VAL A 143 15.32 6.15 0.30
C VAL A 143 16.25 7.05 -0.54
N VAL A 144 15.89 8.31 -0.74
CA VAL A 144 16.71 9.27 -1.51
C VAL A 144 18.02 9.55 -0.78
N VAL A 145 17.93 9.88 0.51
CA VAL A 145 19.12 10.23 1.32
C VAL A 145 20.08 9.04 1.41
N TYR A 146 19.58 7.85 1.73
CA TYR A 146 20.43 6.66 1.84
C TYR A 146 21.08 6.26 0.51
N ALA A 147 20.34 6.35 -0.60
CA ALA A 147 20.90 6.08 -1.93
C ALA A 147 22.02 7.07 -2.29
N GLN A 148 21.85 8.35 -1.98
CA GLN A 148 22.89 9.36 -2.20
C GLN A 148 24.12 9.12 -1.32
N ARG A 149 23.94 8.74 -0.04
CA ARG A 149 25.05 8.40 0.86
C ARG A 149 25.78 7.12 0.44
N ALA A 150 25.06 6.11 -0.03
CA ALA A 150 25.69 4.91 -0.59
C ALA A 150 26.52 5.24 -1.85
N ARG A 151 26.02 6.12 -2.73
CA ARG A 151 26.75 6.60 -3.89
C ARG A 151 27.98 7.44 -3.54
N GLU A 152 27.90 8.25 -2.47
CA GLU A 152 29.03 9.01 -1.93
C GLU A 152 30.07 8.06 -1.31
N ALA A 153 29.64 6.99 -0.64
CA ALA A 153 30.52 5.99 -0.07
C ALA A 153 31.30 5.22 -1.15
N PHE A 154 30.61 4.81 -2.23
CA PHE A 154 31.16 4.03 -3.34
C PHE A 154 30.50 4.46 -4.64
N SER A 155 31.21 5.31 -5.39
CA SER A 155 30.68 5.98 -6.61
C SER A 155 30.26 5.03 -7.72
N ASP A 156 30.89 3.86 -7.79
CA ASP A 156 30.70 2.83 -8.81
C ASP A 156 29.87 1.61 -8.34
N ALA A 157 29.33 1.64 -7.12
CA ALA A 157 28.47 0.58 -6.65
C ALA A 157 27.07 0.65 -7.31
N ASN A 158 26.49 -0.50 -7.64
CA ASN A 158 25.10 -0.56 -8.06
C ASN A 158 24.17 -0.22 -6.88
N ILE A 159 23.17 0.62 -7.12
CA ILE A 159 22.19 1.02 -6.13
C ILE A 159 20.79 0.60 -6.58
N VAL A 160 20.16 -0.28 -5.81
CA VAL A 160 18.81 -0.78 -6.02
C VAL A 160 17.92 -0.27 -4.90
N ILE A 161 16.88 0.48 -5.23
CA ILE A 161 15.91 0.99 -4.25
C ILE A 161 14.63 0.16 -4.28
N GLY A 162 13.97 0.05 -3.12
CA GLY A 162 12.75 -0.75 -3.02
C GLY A 162 11.91 -0.44 -1.78
N SER A 163 11.02 -1.38 -1.43
CA SER A 163 10.06 -1.27 -0.34
C SER A 163 8.96 -0.22 -0.60
N ILE A 164 8.14 0.05 0.40
CA ILE A 164 6.92 0.85 0.27
C ILE A 164 7.20 2.29 -0.18
N GLU A 165 8.20 2.96 0.39
CA GLU A 165 8.51 4.35 0.06
C GLU A 165 8.90 4.52 -1.41
N ALA A 166 9.77 3.66 -1.94
CA ALA A 166 10.16 3.69 -3.34
C ALA A 166 8.98 3.29 -4.25
N SER A 167 8.22 2.25 -3.88
CA SER A 167 7.06 1.80 -4.65
C SER A 167 6.02 2.91 -4.83
N LEU A 168 5.75 3.69 -3.79
CA LEU A 168 4.77 4.78 -3.81
C LEU A 168 5.28 6.08 -4.46
N ARG A 169 6.54 6.11 -4.93
CA ARG A 169 7.17 7.27 -5.58
C ARG A 169 7.81 6.94 -6.92
N ARG A 170 7.39 5.82 -7.55
CA ARG A 170 7.99 5.32 -8.80
C ARG A 170 7.68 6.13 -10.05
N ILE A 171 6.65 6.99 -10.00
CA ILE A 171 6.31 8.01 -11.01
C ILE A 171 6.15 9.39 -10.36
N ALA A 172 5.80 10.41 -11.14
CA ALA A 172 5.43 11.71 -10.59
C ALA A 172 4.27 11.56 -9.59
N HIS A 173 4.40 12.16 -8.42
CA HIS A 173 3.48 11.98 -7.31
C HIS A 173 3.31 13.26 -6.49
N TYR A 174 2.11 13.48 -5.95
CA TYR A 174 1.88 14.56 -5.01
C TYR A 174 2.50 14.22 -3.65
N ASP A 175 3.34 15.11 -3.17
CA ASP A 175 3.94 15.05 -1.84
C ASP A 175 3.22 15.99 -0.88
N TYR A 176 2.50 15.40 0.06
CA TYR A 176 1.65 16.13 1.02
C TYR A 176 2.44 17.10 1.91
N TRP A 177 3.67 16.74 2.27
CA TRP A 177 4.47 17.54 3.22
C TRP A 177 5.05 18.79 2.59
N SER A 178 5.49 18.73 1.33
CA SER A 178 5.94 19.90 0.56
C SER A 178 4.82 20.60 -0.21
N ASP A 179 3.62 20.01 -0.24
CA ASP A 179 2.44 20.50 -0.98
C ASP A 179 2.71 20.72 -2.48
N LYS A 180 3.43 19.78 -3.09
CA LYS A 180 3.86 19.85 -4.49
C LYS A 180 3.81 18.49 -5.17
N VAL A 181 3.61 18.49 -6.47
CA VAL A 181 3.91 17.30 -7.28
C VAL A 181 5.43 17.20 -7.41
N ARG A 182 5.98 16.07 -7.01
CA ARG A 182 7.40 15.73 -7.16
C ARG A 182 7.60 14.75 -8.31
N ARG A 183 8.78 14.78 -8.89
CA ARG A 183 9.18 13.79 -9.90
C ARG A 183 9.36 12.40 -9.28
N SER A 184 9.52 11.37 -10.11
CA SER A 184 9.86 10.02 -9.64
C SER A 184 11.05 10.03 -8.67
N VAL A 185 11.07 9.08 -7.74
CA VAL A 185 12.19 8.88 -6.81
C VAL A 185 13.49 8.48 -7.51
N LEU A 186 13.43 7.92 -8.72
CA LEU A 186 14.61 7.47 -9.47
C LEU A 186 15.58 8.60 -9.81
N PRO A 187 15.17 9.72 -10.47
CA PRO A 187 16.08 10.83 -10.74
C PRO A 187 16.58 11.51 -9.45
N ASP A 188 15.80 11.50 -8.35
CA ASP A 188 16.21 12.13 -7.09
C ASP A 188 17.24 11.27 -6.33
N SER A 189 17.06 9.96 -6.30
CA SER A 189 17.98 9.02 -5.64
C SER A 189 19.23 8.70 -6.45
N LYS A 190 19.19 8.90 -7.78
CA LYS A 190 20.21 8.43 -8.72
C LYS A 190 20.47 6.92 -8.62
N ALA A 191 19.43 6.17 -8.29
CA ALA A 191 19.49 4.71 -8.24
C ALA A 191 19.51 4.11 -9.65
N ASP A 192 20.16 2.97 -9.79
CA ASP A 192 20.29 2.26 -11.06
C ASP A 192 19.02 1.47 -11.40
N LEU A 193 18.32 0.99 -10.37
CA LEU A 193 17.08 0.22 -10.50
C LEU A 193 16.18 0.43 -9.29
N LEU A 194 14.88 0.48 -9.53
CA LEU A 194 13.85 0.42 -8.50
C LEU A 194 13.08 -0.89 -8.65
N ILE A 195 12.91 -1.63 -7.54
CA ILE A 195 12.04 -2.81 -7.48
C ILE A 195 10.81 -2.44 -6.65
N PHE A 196 9.63 -2.58 -7.23
CA PHE A 196 8.37 -2.27 -6.56
C PHE A 196 7.47 -3.49 -6.35
N GLY A 197 6.58 -3.37 -5.39
CA GLY A 197 5.68 -4.47 -5.03
C GLY A 197 6.37 -5.59 -4.27
N ASN A 198 5.85 -6.80 -4.41
CA ASN A 198 6.47 -8.01 -3.85
C ASN A 198 7.71 -8.35 -4.68
N ALA A 199 8.87 -8.09 -4.12
CA ALA A 199 10.14 -7.99 -4.84
C ALA A 199 10.87 -9.34 -5.01
N GLU A 200 10.43 -10.41 -4.36
CA GLU A 200 11.19 -11.64 -4.16
C GLU A 200 11.76 -12.22 -5.46
N ARG A 201 10.90 -12.41 -6.47
CA ARG A 201 11.36 -12.98 -7.75
C ARG A 201 12.32 -12.07 -8.50
N ALA A 202 11.99 -10.77 -8.60
CA ALA A 202 12.83 -9.81 -9.29
C ALA A 202 14.19 -9.65 -8.61
N LEU A 203 14.21 -9.67 -7.27
CA LEU A 203 15.42 -9.53 -6.48
C LEU A 203 16.37 -10.73 -6.64
N VAL A 204 15.82 -11.95 -6.58
CA VAL A 204 16.59 -13.18 -6.76
C VAL A 204 17.17 -13.26 -8.18
N GLU A 205 16.36 -13.00 -9.20
CA GLU A 205 16.83 -12.98 -10.59
C GLU A 205 17.89 -11.90 -10.81
N LEU A 206 17.68 -10.70 -10.30
CA LEU A 206 18.66 -9.62 -10.38
C LEU A 206 20.01 -10.04 -9.80
N ALA A 207 19.99 -10.61 -8.57
CA ALA A 207 21.22 -11.03 -7.90
C ALA A 207 21.98 -12.11 -8.69
N HIS A 208 21.26 -13.11 -9.22
CA HIS A 208 21.88 -14.15 -10.05
C HIS A 208 22.42 -13.65 -11.39
N ARG A 209 21.75 -12.66 -12.02
CA ARG A 209 22.22 -12.04 -13.29
C ARG A 209 23.47 -11.19 -13.06
N LEU A 210 23.47 -10.36 -11.99
CA LEU A 210 24.65 -9.59 -11.61
C LEU A 210 25.83 -10.52 -11.23
N ALA A 211 25.58 -11.63 -10.56
CA ALA A 211 26.60 -12.63 -10.23
C ALA A 211 27.20 -13.32 -11.46
N LYS A 212 26.50 -13.28 -12.59
CA LYS A 212 26.99 -13.70 -13.91
C LYS A 212 27.69 -12.57 -14.68
N ASN A 213 27.99 -11.44 -14.00
CA ASN A 213 28.59 -10.22 -14.56
C ASN A 213 27.73 -9.55 -15.64
N GLU A 214 26.41 -9.74 -15.65
CA GLU A 214 25.52 -8.94 -16.49
C GLU A 214 25.43 -7.51 -15.93
N PRO A 215 25.73 -6.46 -16.69
CA PRO A 215 25.66 -5.11 -16.17
C PRO A 215 24.24 -4.70 -15.78
N ILE A 216 24.03 -4.06 -14.63
CA ILE A 216 22.70 -3.65 -14.15
C ILE A 216 21.98 -2.77 -15.19
N GLY A 217 22.70 -1.97 -15.95
CA GLY A 217 22.16 -1.12 -17.01
C GLY A 217 21.53 -1.88 -18.18
N THR A 218 21.78 -3.19 -18.35
CA THR A 218 21.19 -4.02 -19.41
C THR A 218 20.01 -4.83 -18.91
N ILE A 219 19.82 -4.96 -17.59
CA ILE A 219 18.71 -5.71 -16.98
C ILE A 219 17.45 -4.84 -17.00
N ARG A 220 16.70 -4.86 -18.09
CA ARG A 220 15.55 -3.99 -18.37
C ARG A 220 14.22 -4.73 -18.51
N ASP A 221 14.25 -6.04 -18.44
CA ASP A 221 13.13 -6.95 -18.75
C ASP A 221 12.41 -7.48 -17.50
N LEU A 222 12.92 -7.27 -16.29
CA LEU A 222 12.33 -7.81 -15.06
C LEU A 222 11.00 -7.14 -14.70
N ARG A 223 9.95 -7.93 -14.52
CA ARG A 223 8.66 -7.45 -14.01
C ARG A 223 8.81 -6.89 -12.59
N GLY A 224 8.02 -5.85 -12.27
CA GLY A 224 8.10 -5.20 -10.95
C GLY A 224 9.31 -4.30 -10.80
N THR A 225 9.94 -3.87 -11.91
CA THR A 225 11.09 -2.95 -11.90
C THR A 225 10.80 -1.65 -12.63
N SER A 226 11.54 -0.62 -12.25
CA SER A 226 11.52 0.70 -12.89
C SER A 226 12.94 1.26 -12.97
N PHE A 227 13.25 1.98 -14.04
CA PHE A 227 14.58 2.51 -14.33
C PHE A 227 14.53 3.72 -15.25
N MET A 228 15.63 4.46 -15.30
CA MET A 228 15.78 5.61 -16.19
C MET A 228 16.34 5.18 -17.55
N VAL A 229 15.78 5.75 -18.63
CA VAL A 229 16.24 5.53 -20.02
C VAL A 229 16.29 6.85 -20.79
N PRO A 230 16.99 6.92 -21.92
CA PRO A 230 16.85 8.04 -22.85
C PRO A 230 15.40 8.23 -23.28
N HIS A 231 14.99 9.47 -23.53
CA HIS A 231 13.64 9.75 -24.02
C HIS A 231 13.36 9.03 -25.35
N GLY A 232 12.19 8.37 -25.41
CA GLY A 232 11.77 7.58 -26.58
C GLY A 232 12.44 6.20 -26.70
N TRP A 233 13.21 5.78 -25.69
CA TRP A 233 13.78 4.42 -25.67
C TRP A 233 12.70 3.34 -25.65
N ARG A 234 12.96 2.24 -26.36
CA ARG A 234 12.10 1.03 -26.37
C ARG A 234 12.97 -0.23 -26.31
N PRO A 235 12.47 -1.34 -25.74
CA PRO A 235 13.24 -2.59 -25.68
C PRO A 235 13.57 -3.17 -27.06
N SER A 236 12.69 -3.01 -28.05
CA SER A 236 12.91 -3.37 -29.46
C SER A 236 11.95 -2.60 -30.37
N ASP A 237 12.14 -2.70 -31.68
CA ASP A 237 11.26 -2.07 -32.68
C ASP A 237 9.84 -2.67 -32.72
N GLU A 238 9.64 -3.85 -32.13
CA GLU A 238 8.33 -4.50 -32.02
C GLU A 238 7.43 -3.81 -30.97
N TRP A 239 7.99 -2.96 -30.11
CA TRP A 239 7.24 -2.26 -29.08
C TRP A 239 6.45 -1.07 -29.65
N VAL A 240 5.16 -1.05 -29.31
CA VAL A 240 4.25 0.04 -29.68
C VAL A 240 4.05 0.94 -28.48
N GLU A 241 4.26 2.23 -28.68
CA GLU A 241 3.92 3.25 -27.71
C GLU A 241 2.50 3.76 -27.94
N ALA A 242 1.66 3.68 -26.92
CA ALA A 242 0.31 4.23 -26.93
C ALA A 242 0.26 5.43 -25.99
N ASP A 243 -0.24 6.57 -26.46
CA ASP A 243 -0.51 7.72 -25.60
C ASP A 243 -1.64 7.40 -24.63
N SER A 244 -1.49 7.73 -23.35
CA SER A 244 -2.49 7.48 -22.32
C SER A 244 -3.84 8.15 -22.61
N THR A 245 -3.81 9.31 -23.29
CA THR A 245 -5.02 10.06 -23.68
C THR A 245 -5.80 9.38 -24.79
N THR A 246 -5.18 8.51 -25.59
CA THR A 246 -5.86 7.66 -26.57
C THR A 246 -6.43 6.39 -25.94
N VAL A 247 -5.78 5.91 -24.88
CA VAL A 247 -6.22 4.71 -24.12
C VAL A 247 -7.42 5.01 -23.23
N ASP A 248 -7.40 6.17 -22.59
CA ASP A 248 -8.48 6.68 -21.73
C ASP A 248 -8.56 8.20 -21.90
N THR A 249 -9.20 8.65 -22.99
CA THR A 249 -9.19 10.06 -23.45
C THR A 249 -9.76 11.00 -22.37
N PRO A 250 -8.97 11.89 -21.77
CA PRO A 250 -9.51 12.93 -20.89
C PRO A 250 -10.36 13.91 -21.72
N GLY A 251 -11.53 14.27 -21.20
CA GLY A 251 -12.38 15.30 -21.82
C GLY A 251 -13.36 14.83 -22.89
N ALA A 252 -13.29 13.62 -23.43
CA ALA A 252 -14.26 13.12 -24.38
C ALA A 252 -15.34 12.28 -23.68
N LEU A 253 -16.61 12.66 -23.85
CA LEU A 253 -17.76 11.81 -23.54
C LEU A 253 -17.88 10.75 -24.64
N VAL A 254 -17.11 9.69 -24.57
CA VAL A 254 -17.39 8.50 -25.37
C VAL A 254 -18.25 7.60 -24.51
N SER A 255 -19.42 7.22 -25.00
CA SER A 255 -20.39 6.31 -24.38
C SER A 255 -19.87 4.86 -24.39
N HIS A 256 -18.69 4.62 -23.82
CA HIS A 256 -18.30 3.27 -23.47
C HIS A 256 -18.76 3.02 -22.05
N THR A 257 -19.45 1.90 -21.84
CA THR A 257 -19.79 1.38 -20.52
C THR A 257 -18.55 1.49 -19.63
N ASP A 258 -18.63 2.38 -18.64
CA ASP A 258 -17.62 2.49 -17.62
C ASP A 258 -17.44 1.08 -17.03
N PRO A 259 -16.25 0.46 -17.08
CA PRO A 259 -16.04 -0.85 -16.50
C PRO A 259 -16.30 -0.86 -14.99
N TYR A 260 -16.54 0.30 -14.39
CA TYR A 260 -16.89 0.52 -13.00
C TYR A 260 -18.34 0.95 -12.78
N ALA A 261 -19.08 1.27 -13.85
CA ALA A 261 -20.53 1.53 -13.77
C ALA A 261 -21.25 0.18 -13.58
N MET A 262 -21.93 0.04 -12.46
CA MET A 262 -22.95 -1.00 -12.29
C MET A 262 -24.21 -0.54 -12.99
N GLU A 263 -24.79 -1.37 -13.83
CA GLU A 263 -26.16 -1.19 -14.27
C GLU A 263 -27.05 -1.33 -13.03
N GLU A 264 -27.81 -0.27 -12.72
CA GLU A 264 -28.90 -0.40 -11.75
C GLU A 264 -29.90 -1.40 -12.35
N PRO A 265 -30.30 -2.46 -11.63
CA PRO A 265 -31.33 -3.35 -12.13
C PRO A 265 -32.66 -2.59 -12.14
N GLY A 266 -33.15 -2.25 -13.31
CA GLY A 266 -34.49 -1.73 -13.47
C GLY A 266 -34.74 -0.59 -14.47
N LYS A 267 -33.74 -0.05 -15.15
CA LYS A 267 -33.98 0.92 -16.24
C LYS A 267 -33.72 0.30 -17.61
N ALA A 268 -34.76 -0.20 -18.21
CA ALA A 268 -34.77 -0.56 -19.63
C ALA A 268 -34.46 0.70 -20.48
N LYS A 269 -33.45 0.64 -21.34
CA LYS A 269 -33.17 1.68 -22.32
C LYS A 269 -34.27 1.72 -23.34
N ALA A 270 -34.96 2.86 -23.43
CA ALA A 270 -35.77 3.18 -24.58
C ALA A 270 -34.85 3.25 -25.82
N SER A 271 -35.12 2.39 -26.79
CA SER A 271 -34.52 2.43 -28.12
C SER A 271 -35.06 3.68 -28.85
N THR A 272 -34.20 4.64 -29.10
CA THR A 272 -34.48 5.66 -30.11
C THR A 272 -33.84 5.23 -31.41
N ASP A 273 -34.68 4.70 -32.29
CA ASP A 273 -34.41 4.60 -33.71
C ASP A 273 -34.30 6.02 -34.28
N THR A 274 -33.22 6.30 -34.96
CA THR A 274 -33.13 7.44 -35.89
C THR A 274 -32.47 7.01 -37.20
N GLU A 275 -33.34 6.89 -38.15
CA GLU A 275 -33.34 7.17 -39.58
C GLU A 275 -32.01 7.27 -40.36
N ASN A 276 -32.07 6.44 -41.39
CA ASN A 276 -31.53 6.56 -42.76
C ASN A 276 -30.87 7.89 -43.16
N THR A 277 -29.64 7.79 -43.61
CA THR A 277 -29.15 8.57 -44.74
C THR A 277 -28.34 7.71 -45.70
N ALA A 278 -28.61 7.99 -47.00
CA ALA A 278 -28.28 7.23 -48.17
C ALA A 278 -26.86 6.72 -48.36
N ALA A 279 -26.73 5.52 -48.91
CA ALA A 279 -25.50 4.87 -49.29
C ALA A 279 -24.87 5.52 -50.54
N PRO A 280 -23.56 5.71 -50.61
CA PRO A 280 -22.83 5.88 -51.87
C PRO A 280 -22.48 4.53 -52.49
N ALA A 281 -22.41 4.57 -53.83
CA ALA A 281 -22.31 3.47 -54.76
C ALA A 281 -21.29 2.35 -54.40
N ALA A 282 -21.71 1.12 -54.74
CA ALA A 282 -20.98 -0.10 -54.58
C ALA A 282 -19.63 -0.10 -55.34
N GLN A 283 -18.53 -0.13 -54.61
CA GLN A 283 -17.25 -0.60 -55.14
C GLN A 283 -17.21 -2.12 -55.08
N VAL A 284 -16.89 -2.70 -56.22
CA VAL A 284 -16.69 -4.17 -56.38
C VAL A 284 -15.54 -4.62 -55.47
N ILE A 285 -15.89 -5.17 -54.31
CA ILE A 285 -14.94 -5.76 -53.40
C ILE A 285 -14.57 -7.17 -53.91
N ARG A 286 -13.30 -7.34 -54.32
CA ARG A 286 -12.77 -8.69 -54.58
C ARG A 286 -12.87 -9.48 -53.29
N PRO A 287 -13.28 -10.77 -53.31
CA PRO A 287 -13.37 -11.58 -52.12
C PRO A 287 -12.00 -11.75 -51.51
N GLN A 288 -11.72 -11.08 -50.39
CA GLN A 288 -10.60 -11.42 -49.54
C GLN A 288 -10.96 -12.69 -48.78
N VAL A 289 -10.09 -13.70 -48.88
CA VAL A 289 -10.21 -14.90 -48.06
C VAL A 289 -10.09 -14.50 -46.60
N ILE A 290 -11.21 -14.43 -45.91
CA ILE A 290 -11.23 -14.16 -44.46
C ILE A 290 -10.73 -15.42 -43.77
N LYS A 291 -9.49 -15.38 -43.30
CA LYS A 291 -8.93 -16.43 -42.45
C LYS A 291 -9.72 -16.48 -41.16
N LEU A 292 -10.49 -17.51 -40.91
CA LEU A 292 -11.21 -17.70 -39.66
C LEU A 292 -10.20 -17.95 -38.53
N VAL A 293 -9.91 -16.91 -37.77
CA VAL A 293 -9.06 -16.99 -36.58
C VAL A 293 -9.91 -17.37 -35.38
N SER A 294 -9.54 -18.44 -34.69
CA SER A 294 -10.27 -18.90 -33.50
C SER A 294 -10.33 -17.86 -32.39
N LYS A 295 -11.32 -17.96 -31.48
CA LYS A 295 -11.44 -17.06 -30.34
C LYS A 295 -10.17 -17.12 -29.46
N SER A 296 -9.56 -18.27 -29.32
CA SER A 296 -8.31 -18.48 -28.56
C SER A 296 -7.11 -17.78 -29.22
N GLU A 297 -6.96 -17.87 -30.54
CA GLU A 297 -5.92 -17.19 -31.30
C GLU A 297 -6.06 -15.66 -31.23
N ARG A 298 -7.31 -15.13 -31.33
CA ARG A 298 -7.57 -13.68 -31.14
C ARG A 298 -7.21 -13.21 -29.76
N LEU A 299 -7.51 -13.98 -28.72
CA LEU A 299 -7.14 -13.66 -27.35
C LEU A 299 -5.62 -13.71 -27.14
N ALA A 300 -4.94 -14.72 -27.71
CA ALA A 300 -3.48 -14.82 -27.66
C ALA A 300 -2.82 -13.63 -28.36
N ALA A 301 -3.24 -13.28 -29.58
CA ALA A 301 -2.74 -12.13 -30.30
C ALA A 301 -2.97 -10.80 -29.56
N ARG A 302 -4.12 -10.64 -28.89
CA ARG A 302 -4.39 -9.46 -28.04
C ARG A 302 -3.49 -9.41 -26.82
N ARG A 303 -3.19 -10.56 -26.19
CA ARG A 303 -2.25 -10.63 -25.05
C ARG A 303 -0.84 -10.27 -25.49
N ASP A 304 -0.40 -10.83 -26.62
CA ASP A 304 0.90 -10.58 -27.18
C ASP A 304 1.08 -9.11 -27.58
N ALA A 305 0.12 -8.54 -28.32
CA ALA A 305 0.11 -7.11 -28.64
C ALA A 305 0.13 -6.22 -27.39
N ARG A 306 -0.55 -6.64 -26.33
CA ARG A 306 -0.57 -5.91 -25.06
C ARG A 306 0.77 -5.99 -24.31
N ALA A 307 1.43 -7.14 -24.39
CA ALA A 307 2.71 -7.39 -23.77
C ALA A 307 3.84 -6.54 -24.40
N HIS A 308 3.72 -6.23 -25.69
CA HIS A 308 4.63 -5.35 -26.44
C HIS A 308 4.15 -3.87 -26.53
N THR A 309 3.23 -3.48 -25.67
CA THR A 309 2.72 -2.10 -25.62
C THR A 309 3.21 -1.39 -24.36
N VAL A 310 3.74 -0.19 -24.53
CA VAL A 310 3.98 0.75 -23.43
C VAL A 310 2.99 1.91 -23.51
N VAL A 311 2.46 2.31 -22.36
CA VAL A 311 1.56 3.48 -22.27
C VAL A 311 2.36 4.68 -21.78
N ARG A 312 2.41 5.72 -22.59
CA ARG A 312 3.02 7.00 -22.22
C ARG A 312 2.05 7.81 -21.39
N LEU A 313 2.41 8.01 -20.13
CA LEU A 313 1.71 8.91 -19.21
C LEU A 313 2.09 10.37 -19.55
N PRO A 314 1.23 11.34 -19.20
CA PRO A 314 1.62 12.75 -19.22
C PRO A 314 2.92 12.96 -18.44
N GLY A 315 3.86 13.71 -19.04
CA GLY A 315 5.18 13.98 -18.46
C GLY A 315 5.07 14.72 -17.12
N TYR A 316 6.14 14.64 -16.32
CA TYR A 316 6.20 15.32 -15.02
C TYR A 316 5.91 16.81 -15.10
N GLU A 317 6.48 17.50 -16.11
CA GLU A 317 6.29 18.95 -16.26
C GLU A 317 4.83 19.32 -16.59
N VAL A 318 4.08 18.41 -17.22
CA VAL A 318 2.63 18.58 -17.46
C VAL A 318 1.84 18.34 -16.19
N VAL A 319 2.02 17.17 -15.54
CA VAL A 319 1.22 16.81 -14.37
C VAL A 319 1.51 17.68 -13.15
N LYS A 320 2.64 18.36 -13.13
CA LYS A 320 3.00 19.30 -12.06
C LYS A 320 2.07 20.50 -12.02
N ASP A 321 1.64 20.99 -13.18
CA ASP A 321 0.92 22.25 -13.33
C ASP A 321 -0.56 22.02 -13.76
N ASP A 322 -0.91 20.84 -14.29
CA ASP A 322 -2.27 20.50 -14.74
C ASP A 322 -2.92 19.42 -13.85
N PRO A 323 -3.89 19.80 -12.99
CA PRO A 323 -4.61 18.88 -12.13
C PRO A 323 -5.41 17.80 -12.90
N VAL A 324 -5.96 18.13 -14.09
CA VAL A 324 -6.71 17.17 -14.91
C VAL A 324 -5.78 16.08 -15.41
N MET A 325 -4.60 16.48 -15.93
CA MET A 325 -3.61 15.54 -16.43
C MET A 325 -2.97 14.73 -15.31
N TYR A 326 -2.82 15.30 -14.11
CA TYR A 326 -2.38 14.54 -12.93
C TYR A 326 -3.40 13.46 -12.55
N ALA A 327 -4.68 13.82 -12.45
CA ALA A 327 -5.74 12.87 -12.13
C ALA A 327 -5.88 11.78 -13.20
N HIS A 328 -5.75 12.15 -14.50
CA HIS A 328 -5.71 11.21 -15.62
C HIS A 328 -4.52 10.25 -15.53
N ALA A 329 -3.32 10.76 -15.27
CA ALA A 329 -2.12 9.94 -15.09
C ALA A 329 -2.29 8.94 -13.94
N SER A 330 -2.82 9.41 -12.79
CA SER A 330 -3.14 8.57 -11.63
C SER A 330 -4.13 7.47 -11.99
N ARG A 331 -5.23 7.80 -12.69
CA ARG A 331 -6.21 6.82 -13.15
C ARG A 331 -5.58 5.76 -14.07
N THR A 332 -4.86 6.19 -15.09
CA THR A 332 -4.21 5.29 -16.06
C THR A 332 -3.23 4.35 -15.36
N PHE A 333 -2.44 4.88 -14.44
CA PHE A 333 -1.53 4.09 -13.63
C PHE A 333 -2.25 2.96 -12.87
N HIS A 334 -3.38 3.25 -12.22
CA HIS A 334 -4.15 2.24 -11.48
C HIS A 334 -4.83 1.21 -12.38
N LEU A 335 -5.22 1.62 -13.60
CA LEU A 335 -5.76 0.69 -14.59
C LEU A 335 -4.73 -0.33 -15.09
N GLU A 336 -3.45 -0.04 -15.01
CA GLU A 336 -2.34 -0.94 -15.37
C GLU A 336 -1.74 -1.64 -14.13
N SER A 337 -2.55 -1.96 -13.12
CA SER A 337 -2.10 -2.59 -11.87
C SER A 337 -2.29 -4.11 -11.81
N ASN A 338 -3.09 -4.72 -12.73
CA ASN A 338 -3.27 -6.18 -12.74
C ASN A 338 -2.11 -6.88 -13.45
N PRO A 339 -1.32 -7.73 -12.78
CA PRO A 339 -0.18 -8.40 -13.40
C PRO A 339 -0.55 -9.30 -14.61
N GLY A 340 -1.80 -9.77 -14.69
CA GLY A 340 -2.28 -10.60 -15.81
C GLY A 340 -2.46 -9.84 -17.12
N ASN A 341 -2.67 -8.51 -17.07
CA ASN A 341 -2.94 -7.71 -18.28
C ASN A 341 -2.32 -6.30 -18.27
N ALA A 342 -1.57 -5.93 -17.26
CA ALA A 342 -0.90 -4.64 -17.21
C ALA A 342 0.11 -4.49 -18.34
N ARG A 343 0.13 -3.30 -18.97
CA ARG A 343 1.16 -2.86 -19.90
C ARG A 343 2.30 -2.21 -19.16
N ALA A 344 3.45 -2.08 -19.80
CA ALA A 344 4.50 -1.20 -19.33
C ALA A 344 4.01 0.27 -19.37
N LEU A 345 4.55 1.09 -18.48
CA LEU A 345 4.27 2.52 -18.44
C LEU A 345 5.56 3.30 -18.64
N VAL A 346 5.45 4.49 -19.23
CA VAL A 346 6.57 5.41 -19.37
C VAL A 346 6.14 6.84 -19.07
N GLN A 347 6.97 7.57 -18.32
CA GLN A 347 6.73 8.98 -18.00
C GLN A 347 7.99 9.80 -18.20
N ALA A 348 7.86 10.90 -18.94
CA ALA A 348 8.97 11.82 -19.20
C ALA A 348 9.25 12.72 -17.99
N HIS A 349 10.53 12.96 -17.69
CA HIS A 349 11.02 13.83 -16.63
C HIS A 349 12.13 14.74 -17.14
N GLY A 350 12.07 16.03 -16.81
CA GLY A 350 13.01 17.05 -17.24
C GLY A 350 12.69 17.62 -18.62
N GLU A 351 13.54 18.54 -19.08
CA GLU A 351 13.37 19.25 -20.35
C GLU A 351 14.69 19.32 -21.12
N GLY A 352 14.61 19.54 -22.42
CA GLY A 352 15.77 19.70 -23.29
C GLY A 352 16.79 18.58 -23.14
N LYS A 353 18.05 18.91 -22.88
CA LYS A 353 19.12 17.90 -22.70
C LYS A 353 19.01 17.03 -21.49
N SER A 354 18.21 17.42 -20.47
CA SER A 354 17.96 16.65 -19.26
C SER A 354 16.76 15.72 -19.39
N LEU A 355 16.02 15.75 -20.50
CA LEU A 355 14.85 14.93 -20.74
C LEU A 355 15.23 13.46 -20.74
N ARG A 356 14.59 12.69 -19.86
CA ARG A 356 14.73 11.24 -19.70
C ARG A 356 13.37 10.64 -19.43
N ASP A 357 13.23 9.37 -19.73
CA ASP A 357 12.04 8.60 -19.43
C ASP A 357 12.27 7.72 -18.19
N VAL A 358 11.30 7.72 -17.30
CA VAL A 358 11.14 6.69 -16.27
C VAL A 358 10.28 5.60 -16.89
N TRP A 359 10.87 4.43 -17.07
CA TRP A 359 10.19 3.22 -17.56
C TRP A 359 9.76 2.36 -16.39
N LEU A 360 8.51 1.88 -16.42
CA LEU A 360 7.97 0.92 -15.46
C LEU A 360 7.58 -0.36 -16.20
N ASN A 361 8.21 -1.46 -15.85
CA ASN A 361 7.74 -2.77 -16.28
C ASN A 361 6.40 -3.13 -15.61
N PRO A 362 5.61 -4.03 -16.20
CA PRO A 362 4.38 -4.51 -15.57
C PRO A 362 4.62 -5.02 -14.15
N PRO A 363 3.60 -5.00 -13.27
CA PRO A 363 3.71 -5.49 -11.90
C PRO A 363 4.24 -6.93 -11.80
N PRO A 364 4.89 -7.29 -10.68
CA PRO A 364 5.38 -8.65 -10.47
C PRO A 364 4.23 -9.65 -10.48
N ILE A 365 4.49 -10.85 -10.99
CA ILE A 365 3.55 -11.98 -10.86
C ILE A 365 3.51 -12.41 -9.39
N PRO A 366 2.33 -12.57 -8.80
CA PRO A 366 2.19 -13.01 -7.42
C PRO A 366 2.92 -14.34 -7.14
N LEU A 367 3.41 -14.49 -5.92
CA LEU A 367 3.99 -15.75 -5.47
C LEU A 367 2.92 -16.83 -5.40
N THR A 368 3.27 -18.02 -5.80
CA THR A 368 2.47 -19.23 -5.59
C THR A 368 2.48 -19.64 -4.12
N THR A 369 1.54 -20.49 -3.69
CA THR A 369 1.54 -21.02 -2.32
C THR A 369 2.85 -21.71 -1.95
N PRO A 370 3.47 -22.57 -2.76
CA PRO A 370 4.77 -23.16 -2.43
C PRO A 370 5.89 -22.12 -2.26
N GLU A 371 5.87 -21.04 -3.04
CA GLU A 371 6.87 -19.98 -2.91
C GLU A 371 6.62 -19.12 -1.66
N MET A 372 5.36 -18.85 -1.33
CA MET A 372 5.02 -18.22 -0.05
C MET A 372 5.49 -19.08 1.12
N ASP A 373 5.23 -20.37 1.09
CA ASP A 373 5.68 -21.32 2.12
C ASP A 373 7.20 -21.35 2.23
N TYR A 374 7.91 -21.33 1.10
CA TYR A 374 9.36 -21.26 1.05
C TYR A 374 9.90 -20.00 1.74
N VAL A 375 9.34 -18.83 1.42
CA VAL A 375 9.77 -17.55 2.01
C VAL A 375 9.55 -17.52 3.53
N TYR A 376 8.42 -18.05 4.00
CA TYR A 376 8.12 -18.07 5.44
C TYR A 376 8.81 -19.21 6.21
N ALA A 377 9.38 -20.19 5.52
CA ALA A 377 10.19 -21.27 6.10
C ALA A 377 11.69 -20.93 6.20
N LEU A 378 12.12 -19.74 5.75
CA LEU A 378 13.50 -19.31 5.87
C LEU A 378 13.94 -19.22 7.35
N PRO A 379 15.25 -19.37 7.63
CA PRO A 379 15.76 -19.52 9.00
C PRO A 379 15.84 -18.18 9.76
N TYR A 380 14.69 -17.58 10.04
CA TYR A 380 14.62 -16.37 10.84
C TYR A 380 14.92 -16.64 12.31
N ALA A 381 15.75 -15.77 12.95
CA ALA A 381 15.97 -15.81 14.38
C ALA A 381 14.75 -15.37 15.21
N ARG A 382 13.76 -14.73 14.58
CA ARG A 382 12.47 -14.21 15.14
C ARG A 382 12.68 -13.27 16.34
N ARG A 383 13.76 -12.51 16.35
CA ARG A 383 14.11 -11.56 17.43
C ARG A 383 14.94 -10.40 16.89
N PRO A 384 15.03 -9.28 17.64
CA PRO A 384 15.95 -8.18 17.34
C PRO A 384 17.41 -8.66 17.36
N HIS A 385 18.27 -7.98 16.60
CA HIS A 385 19.69 -8.22 16.60
C HIS A 385 20.29 -8.03 18.01
N PRO A 386 21.23 -8.88 18.48
CA PRO A 386 21.80 -8.80 19.81
C PRO A 386 22.45 -7.46 20.18
N ALA A 387 22.91 -6.70 19.20
CA ALA A 387 23.50 -5.37 19.42
C ALA A 387 22.56 -4.37 20.12
N TYR A 388 21.25 -4.60 20.12
CA TYR A 388 20.29 -3.75 20.83
C TYR A 388 20.12 -4.10 22.31
N GLY A 389 20.72 -5.19 22.81
CA GLY A 389 20.59 -5.64 24.19
C GLY A 389 19.11 -5.79 24.59
N ASP A 390 18.75 -5.22 25.74
CA ASP A 390 17.39 -5.28 26.30
C ASP A 390 16.47 -4.13 25.84
N ALA A 391 16.92 -3.32 24.88
CA ALA A 391 16.11 -2.21 24.37
C ALA A 391 14.83 -2.71 23.70
N LYS A 392 13.68 -2.24 24.18
CA LYS A 392 12.38 -2.61 23.61
C LYS A 392 12.17 -1.91 22.26
N ILE A 393 11.74 -2.67 21.27
CA ILE A 393 11.33 -2.16 19.96
C ILE A 393 9.82 -2.42 19.83
N PRO A 394 8.97 -1.37 19.91
CA PRO A 394 7.51 -1.56 20.00
C PRO A 394 6.92 -2.37 18.85
N ALA A 395 7.41 -2.18 17.62
CA ALA A 395 6.95 -2.94 16.45
C ALA A 395 7.18 -4.44 16.60
N TRP A 396 8.34 -4.86 17.13
CA TRP A 396 8.61 -6.28 17.40
C TRP A 396 7.76 -6.82 18.54
N GLU A 397 7.65 -6.07 19.65
CA GLU A 397 6.81 -6.49 20.79
C GLU A 397 5.37 -6.78 20.37
N MET A 398 4.85 -5.99 19.42
CA MET A 398 3.48 -6.12 18.91
C MET A 398 3.30 -7.38 18.06
N ILE A 399 4.32 -7.78 17.26
CA ILE A 399 4.15 -8.82 16.24
C ILE A 399 4.86 -10.13 16.54
N ARG A 400 5.69 -10.23 17.60
CA ARG A 400 6.55 -11.40 17.88
C ARG A 400 5.79 -12.73 17.98
N PHE A 401 4.51 -12.70 18.33
CA PHE A 401 3.61 -13.85 18.40
C PHE A 401 2.50 -13.78 17.35
N SER A 402 2.68 -13.03 16.27
CA SER A 402 1.75 -12.99 15.17
C SER A 402 2.22 -13.86 14.01
N VAL A 403 1.26 -14.35 13.23
CA VAL A 403 1.50 -15.16 12.03
C VAL A 403 0.78 -14.54 10.86
N ASN A 404 1.53 -14.18 9.83
CA ASN A 404 0.98 -13.67 8.58
C ASN A 404 0.61 -14.86 7.68
N ILE A 405 -0.68 -14.99 7.34
CA ILE A 405 -1.20 -16.12 6.55
C ILE A 405 -1.35 -15.81 5.07
N MET A 406 -1.33 -14.53 4.68
CA MET A 406 -1.52 -14.10 3.29
C MET A 406 -1.03 -12.67 3.08
N ARG A 407 -0.84 -12.30 1.81
CA ARG A 407 -0.53 -10.94 1.34
C ARG A 407 -1.51 -10.51 0.27
N GLY A 408 -1.53 -9.22 -0.04
CA GLY A 408 -2.44 -8.61 -1.00
C GLY A 408 -3.80 -8.25 -0.42
N CYS A 409 -4.53 -7.41 -1.14
CA CYS A 409 -5.89 -7.00 -0.76
C CYS A 409 -6.69 -6.56 -2.00
N PHE A 410 -7.77 -7.24 -2.31
CA PHE A 410 -8.67 -6.87 -3.41
C PHE A 410 -9.74 -5.84 -3.01
N GLY A 411 -9.62 -5.24 -1.84
CA GLY A 411 -10.54 -4.21 -1.35
C GLY A 411 -10.56 -2.95 -2.19
N GLY A 412 -9.39 -2.51 -2.66
CA GLY A 412 -9.23 -1.37 -3.54
C GLY A 412 -9.57 -0.01 -2.89
N CYS A 413 -9.54 0.08 -1.55
CA CYS A 413 -9.83 1.34 -0.85
C CYS A 413 -8.89 2.45 -1.32
N THR A 414 -9.43 3.58 -1.76
CA THR A 414 -8.69 4.66 -2.43
C THR A 414 -7.61 5.34 -1.59
N PHE A 415 -7.73 5.25 -0.27
CA PHE A 415 -6.78 5.84 0.69
C PHE A 415 -5.66 4.87 1.11
N CYS A 416 -5.73 3.60 0.69
CA CYS A 416 -4.85 2.53 1.19
C CYS A 416 -3.76 2.19 0.20
N SER A 417 -2.51 2.19 0.66
CA SER A 417 -1.35 1.89 -0.19
C SER A 417 -1.05 0.38 -0.31
N ILE A 418 -1.75 -0.49 0.41
CA ILE A 418 -1.50 -1.94 0.37
C ILE A 418 -1.68 -2.48 -1.05
N THR A 419 -2.76 -2.11 -1.73
CA THR A 419 -3.02 -2.52 -3.11
C THR A 419 -1.90 -2.10 -4.06
N GLU A 420 -1.34 -0.90 -3.86
CA GLU A 420 -0.30 -0.33 -4.72
C GLU A 420 1.09 -0.91 -4.45
N HIS A 421 1.28 -1.53 -3.29
CA HIS A 421 2.55 -2.15 -2.90
C HIS A 421 2.46 -3.68 -2.98
N GLU A 422 1.51 -4.32 -2.29
CA GLU A 422 1.40 -5.79 -2.26
C GLU A 422 0.58 -6.37 -3.43
N GLY A 423 -0.22 -5.53 -4.10
CA GLY A 423 -1.11 -5.94 -5.18
C GLY A 423 -2.49 -6.38 -4.71
N ARG A 424 -3.36 -6.67 -5.69
CA ARG A 424 -4.76 -7.04 -5.45
C ARG A 424 -5.02 -8.54 -5.44
N ILE A 425 -4.09 -9.34 -5.96
CA ILE A 425 -4.22 -10.80 -5.97
C ILE A 425 -3.73 -11.34 -4.65
N ILE A 426 -4.56 -12.14 -4.00
CA ILE A 426 -4.23 -12.74 -2.71
C ILE A 426 -3.21 -13.86 -2.88
N GLN A 427 -2.12 -13.76 -2.13
CA GLN A 427 -1.05 -14.75 -2.06
C GLN A 427 -1.15 -15.44 -0.70
N SER A 428 -1.69 -16.65 -0.67
CA SER A 428 -1.93 -17.38 0.58
C SER A 428 -0.87 -18.44 0.83
N ARG A 429 -0.51 -18.62 2.08
CA ARG A 429 0.31 -19.75 2.55
C ARG A 429 -0.52 -21.02 2.62
N SER A 430 0.14 -22.17 2.64
CA SER A 430 -0.49 -23.44 2.97
C SER A 430 -0.83 -23.49 4.47
N GLU A 431 -1.80 -24.32 4.80
CA GLU A 431 -2.17 -24.61 6.18
C GLU A 431 -0.98 -25.16 6.97
N ASP A 432 -0.26 -26.14 6.40
CA ASP A 432 0.91 -26.77 7.04
C ASP A 432 2.05 -25.77 7.32
N SER A 433 2.26 -24.80 6.42
CA SER A 433 3.24 -23.74 6.64
C SER A 433 2.85 -22.86 7.83
N ILE A 434 1.57 -22.53 7.95
CA ILE A 434 1.05 -21.71 9.06
C ILE A 434 1.16 -22.46 10.39
N ILE A 435 0.77 -23.73 10.41
CA ILE A 435 0.81 -24.57 11.63
C ILE A 435 2.25 -24.74 12.10
N ARG A 436 3.21 -25.05 11.20
CA ARG A 436 4.64 -25.15 11.55
C ARG A 436 5.17 -23.85 12.17
N GLU A 437 4.81 -22.69 11.63
CA GLU A 437 5.25 -21.42 12.21
C GLU A 437 4.68 -21.18 13.61
N ILE A 438 3.42 -21.59 13.87
CA ILE A 438 2.84 -21.53 15.24
C ILE A 438 3.61 -22.43 16.18
N GLU A 439 3.98 -23.63 15.75
CA GLU A 439 4.81 -24.57 16.53
C GLU A 439 6.21 -24.00 16.78
N GLU A 440 6.83 -23.38 15.81
CA GLU A 440 8.12 -22.71 15.98
C GLU A 440 8.05 -21.54 16.98
N ILE A 441 7.00 -20.74 16.92
CA ILE A 441 6.77 -19.68 17.93
C ILE A 441 6.63 -20.28 19.32
N ARG A 442 5.82 -21.33 19.45
CA ARG A 442 5.62 -22.03 20.73
C ARG A 442 6.92 -22.55 21.33
N ASP A 443 7.75 -23.19 20.49
CA ASP A 443 8.90 -23.96 20.95
C ASP A 443 10.18 -23.13 21.04
N LYS A 444 10.32 -22.08 20.23
CA LYS A 444 11.58 -21.34 20.06
C LYS A 444 11.52 -19.87 20.48
N THR A 445 10.34 -19.25 20.59
CA THR A 445 10.25 -17.82 20.88
C THR A 445 10.21 -17.55 22.39
N PRO A 446 11.20 -16.85 22.96
CA PRO A 446 11.24 -16.58 24.41
C PRO A 446 10.01 -15.79 24.86
N GLY A 447 9.50 -16.15 26.05
CA GLY A 447 8.37 -15.47 26.67
C GLY A 447 7.01 -15.80 26.04
N PHE A 448 6.89 -16.85 25.24
CA PHE A 448 5.62 -17.29 24.71
C PHE A 448 4.71 -17.84 25.82
N THR A 449 3.50 -17.36 25.89
CA THR A 449 2.51 -17.66 26.96
C THR A 449 1.39 -18.58 26.52
N GLY A 450 1.47 -19.14 25.33
CA GLY A 450 0.41 -19.94 24.71
C GLY A 450 -0.61 -19.11 23.91
N VAL A 451 -0.34 -17.82 23.65
CA VAL A 451 -1.25 -16.94 22.93
C VAL A 451 -0.63 -16.48 21.62
N ILE A 452 -1.22 -16.87 20.50
CA ILE A 452 -0.97 -16.26 19.20
C ILE A 452 -1.74 -14.94 19.16
N SER A 453 -1.02 -13.82 19.08
CA SER A 453 -1.58 -12.47 19.20
C SER A 453 -2.37 -12.03 17.97
N ASP A 454 -2.02 -12.57 16.80
CA ASP A 454 -2.74 -12.36 15.55
C ASP A 454 -2.47 -13.49 14.56
N LEU A 455 -3.51 -14.10 14.04
CA LEU A 455 -3.45 -15.04 12.93
C LEU A 455 -4.20 -14.41 11.76
N GLY A 456 -3.49 -13.60 10.95
CA GLY A 456 -4.13 -12.74 9.98
C GLY A 456 -3.21 -12.25 8.86
N GLY A 457 -3.46 -11.04 8.39
CA GLY A 457 -2.75 -10.42 7.28
C GLY A 457 -3.30 -9.01 7.01
N PRO A 458 -3.06 -8.40 5.83
CA PRO A 458 -3.59 -7.09 5.49
C PRO A 458 -5.12 -6.97 5.66
N THR A 459 -5.82 -8.09 5.43
CA THR A 459 -7.25 -8.26 5.70
C THR A 459 -7.49 -9.73 6.08
N ALA A 460 -7.71 -10.01 7.35
CA ALA A 460 -7.68 -11.37 7.90
C ALA A 460 -8.56 -12.38 7.14
N ASN A 461 -9.76 -11.96 6.73
CA ASN A 461 -10.72 -12.84 6.08
C ASN A 461 -10.69 -12.82 4.54
N MET A 462 -9.52 -12.52 3.97
CA MET A 462 -9.27 -12.72 2.53
C MET A 462 -8.41 -13.96 2.22
N TYR A 463 -8.01 -14.71 3.24
CA TYR A 463 -7.23 -15.93 3.08
C TYR A 463 -7.92 -16.92 2.14
N ARG A 464 -7.21 -17.38 1.11
CA ARG A 464 -7.69 -18.30 0.06
C ARG A 464 -8.88 -17.79 -0.76
N LEU A 465 -9.25 -16.50 -0.63
CA LEU A 465 -10.26 -15.91 -1.49
C LEU A 465 -9.60 -15.42 -2.79
N ALA A 466 -10.16 -15.80 -3.92
CA ALA A 466 -9.64 -15.47 -5.25
C ALA A 466 -10.79 -15.39 -6.26
N CYS A 467 -10.50 -14.96 -7.47
CA CYS A 467 -11.45 -15.10 -8.57
C CYS A 467 -11.73 -16.58 -8.85
N LYS A 468 -12.99 -16.94 -9.16
CA LYS A 468 -13.40 -18.32 -9.48
C LYS A 468 -12.81 -18.82 -10.78
N ASP A 469 -12.45 -17.92 -11.70
CA ASP A 469 -11.85 -18.23 -12.99
C ASP A 469 -10.59 -17.38 -13.20
N THR A 470 -9.46 -18.05 -13.39
CA THR A 470 -8.16 -17.43 -13.64
C THR A 470 -8.14 -16.62 -14.94
N LYS A 471 -8.87 -17.03 -15.99
CA LYS A 471 -8.95 -16.27 -17.25
C LYS A 471 -9.66 -14.94 -17.06
N ILE A 472 -10.70 -14.93 -16.21
CA ILE A 472 -11.39 -13.68 -15.82
C ILE A 472 -10.46 -12.81 -14.99
N GLU A 473 -9.75 -13.40 -14.02
CA GLU A 473 -8.78 -12.67 -13.18
C GLU A 473 -7.69 -12.02 -14.03
N GLU A 474 -7.07 -12.78 -14.94
CA GLU A 474 -6.03 -12.29 -15.84
C GLU A 474 -6.48 -11.15 -16.75
N SER A 475 -7.76 -11.11 -17.14
CA SER A 475 -8.31 -10.07 -18.01
C SER A 475 -8.97 -8.91 -17.27
N CYS A 476 -9.16 -9.04 -15.95
CA CYS A 476 -9.90 -8.08 -15.13
C CYS A 476 -9.16 -6.75 -14.96
N ARG A 477 -9.89 -5.64 -15.11
CA ARG A 477 -9.38 -4.28 -14.89
C ARG A 477 -10.12 -3.54 -13.77
N ARG A 478 -10.97 -4.22 -13.01
CA ARG A 478 -11.64 -3.63 -11.85
C ARG A 478 -10.63 -3.26 -10.77
N LEU A 479 -10.84 -2.12 -10.12
CA LEU A 479 -10.01 -1.66 -9.01
C LEU A 479 -10.38 -2.35 -7.68
N SER A 480 -11.58 -2.90 -7.57
CA SER A 480 -12.07 -3.60 -6.37
C SER A 480 -12.92 -4.81 -6.75
N CYS A 481 -12.79 -5.89 -5.97
CA CYS A 481 -13.66 -7.07 -6.08
C CYS A 481 -14.87 -6.99 -5.12
N VAL A 482 -14.95 -5.95 -4.28
CA VAL A 482 -15.97 -5.81 -3.22
C VAL A 482 -16.69 -4.46 -3.25
N TYR A 483 -16.39 -3.60 -4.22
CA TYR A 483 -17.05 -2.31 -4.41
C TYR A 483 -17.44 -2.10 -5.89
N PRO A 484 -18.62 -1.52 -6.16
CA PRO A 484 -19.69 -1.10 -5.23
C PRO A 484 -20.44 -2.27 -4.59
N GLY A 485 -20.34 -3.46 -5.14
CA GLY A 485 -20.82 -4.72 -4.61
C GLY A 485 -19.79 -5.82 -4.76
N ILE A 486 -20.00 -6.95 -4.05
CA ILE A 486 -19.13 -8.12 -4.15
C ILE A 486 -19.28 -8.73 -5.55
N CYS A 487 -18.14 -8.88 -6.24
CA CYS A 487 -18.07 -9.44 -7.59
C CYS A 487 -18.61 -10.89 -7.60
N GLU A 488 -19.46 -11.22 -8.56
CA GLU A 488 -20.05 -12.57 -8.68
C GLU A 488 -19.00 -13.64 -8.97
N ASN A 489 -17.88 -13.24 -9.61
CA ASN A 489 -16.74 -14.12 -9.86
C ASN A 489 -15.81 -14.29 -8.66
N LEU A 490 -16.03 -13.57 -7.55
CA LEU A 490 -15.25 -13.74 -6.34
C LEU A 490 -15.70 -14.97 -5.58
N ASN A 491 -14.77 -15.88 -5.27
CA ASN A 491 -15.00 -16.90 -4.25
C ASN A 491 -15.05 -16.24 -2.88
N THR A 492 -16.11 -16.49 -2.12
CA THR A 492 -16.33 -15.95 -0.77
C THR A 492 -16.42 -17.04 0.30
N ASP A 493 -15.93 -18.24 0.00
CA ASP A 493 -15.93 -19.37 0.93
C ASP A 493 -14.83 -19.21 1.99
N HIS A 494 -15.23 -19.10 3.24
CA HIS A 494 -14.33 -18.98 4.40
C HIS A 494 -13.98 -20.34 5.06
N ALA A 495 -14.47 -21.47 4.54
CA ALA A 495 -14.16 -22.78 5.10
C ALA A 495 -12.65 -23.05 5.25
N PRO A 496 -11.78 -22.72 4.28
CA PRO A 496 -10.33 -22.89 4.45
C PRO A 496 -9.77 -22.09 5.63
N LEU A 497 -10.26 -20.87 5.87
CA LEU A 497 -9.81 -20.04 6.97
C LEU A 497 -10.27 -20.59 8.32
N ILE A 498 -11.53 -21.05 8.40
CA ILE A 498 -12.10 -21.69 9.59
C ILE A 498 -11.28 -22.94 9.96
N ASN A 499 -10.89 -23.75 8.97
CA ASN A 499 -10.06 -24.94 9.19
C ASN A 499 -8.69 -24.59 9.79
N VAL A 500 -8.01 -23.58 9.25
CA VAL A 500 -6.73 -23.08 9.79
C VAL A 500 -6.92 -22.63 11.26
N TYR A 501 -7.96 -21.88 11.56
CA TYR A 501 -8.25 -21.42 12.91
C TYR A 501 -8.48 -22.59 13.89
N ARG A 502 -9.28 -23.58 13.50
CA ARG A 502 -9.56 -24.75 14.31
C ARG A 502 -8.31 -25.59 14.57
N LYS A 503 -7.50 -25.83 13.54
CA LYS A 503 -6.23 -26.55 13.70
C LYS A 503 -5.25 -25.80 14.59
N ALA A 504 -5.07 -24.50 14.36
CA ALA A 504 -4.17 -23.67 15.15
C ALA A 504 -4.51 -23.70 16.65
N ARG A 505 -5.79 -23.57 17.01
CA ARG A 505 -6.20 -23.58 18.43
C ARG A 505 -6.21 -24.97 19.06
N ALA A 506 -6.17 -26.04 18.26
CA ALA A 506 -6.10 -27.41 18.76
C ALA A 506 -4.66 -27.87 19.04
N LEU A 507 -3.63 -27.09 18.66
CA LEU A 507 -2.24 -27.46 18.92
C LEU A 507 -1.93 -27.52 20.41
N PRO A 508 -1.19 -28.55 20.86
CA PRO A 508 -0.72 -28.63 22.24
C PRO A 508 0.07 -27.38 22.63
N GLY A 509 -0.19 -26.85 23.83
CA GLY A 509 0.49 -25.63 24.33
C GLY A 509 -0.08 -24.31 23.82
N ILE A 510 -1.03 -24.33 22.90
CA ILE A 510 -1.75 -23.14 22.44
C ILE A 510 -3.03 -22.96 23.27
N LYS A 511 -3.12 -21.85 23.98
CA LYS A 511 -4.27 -21.48 24.81
C LYS A 511 -5.28 -20.63 24.06
N LYS A 512 -4.79 -19.71 23.21
CA LYS A 512 -5.63 -18.81 22.42
C LYS A 512 -4.96 -18.48 21.08
N VAL A 513 -5.77 -18.34 20.05
CA VAL A 513 -5.40 -17.79 18.75
C VAL A 513 -6.32 -16.61 18.51
N LEU A 514 -5.75 -15.39 18.47
CA LEU A 514 -6.52 -14.18 18.31
C LEU A 514 -6.44 -13.66 16.85
N VAL A 515 -7.44 -12.89 16.45
CA VAL A 515 -7.46 -12.11 15.21
C VAL A 515 -7.51 -10.64 15.60
N SER A 516 -6.39 -9.97 15.44
CA SER A 516 -6.20 -8.54 15.75
C SER A 516 -6.10 -7.67 14.50
N SER A 517 -5.83 -8.28 13.34
CA SER A 517 -5.85 -7.63 12.03
C SER A 517 -7.26 -7.20 11.65
N GLY A 518 -7.37 -6.19 10.79
CA GLY A 518 -8.63 -5.76 10.22
C GLY A 518 -9.30 -6.86 9.40
N LEU A 519 -10.62 -6.83 9.34
CA LEU A 519 -11.40 -7.75 8.50
C LEU A 519 -12.41 -7.00 7.62
N ARG A 520 -12.81 -7.62 6.52
CA ARG A 520 -13.90 -7.16 5.66
C ARG A 520 -15.22 -7.71 6.19
N TYR A 521 -15.98 -6.87 6.87
CA TYR A 521 -17.28 -7.25 7.45
C TYR A 521 -18.33 -7.53 6.36
N ASP A 522 -18.24 -6.89 5.20
CA ASP A 522 -19.09 -7.13 4.04
C ASP A 522 -18.93 -8.55 3.45
N LEU A 523 -17.71 -9.10 3.50
CA LEU A 523 -17.47 -10.52 3.18
C LEU A 523 -17.93 -11.44 4.33
N ALA A 524 -17.62 -11.05 5.58
CA ALA A 524 -17.92 -11.85 6.75
C ALA A 524 -19.43 -12.14 6.91
N VAL A 525 -20.30 -11.16 6.63
CA VAL A 525 -21.78 -11.34 6.72
C VAL A 525 -22.34 -12.37 5.75
N ARG A 526 -21.56 -12.81 4.74
CA ARG A 526 -21.94 -13.90 3.84
C ARG A 526 -21.65 -15.28 4.40
N SER A 527 -20.84 -15.38 5.47
CA SER A 527 -20.46 -16.62 6.13
C SER A 527 -20.79 -16.56 7.63
N PRO A 528 -22.03 -16.88 8.03
CA PRO A 528 -22.43 -16.91 9.44
C PRO A 528 -21.56 -17.83 10.29
N GLU A 529 -21.11 -18.97 9.74
CA GLU A 529 -20.21 -19.91 10.42
C GLU A 529 -18.87 -19.24 10.74
N TYR A 530 -18.29 -18.48 9.78
CA TYR A 530 -17.07 -17.72 10.02
C TYR A 530 -17.23 -16.70 11.16
N VAL A 531 -18.32 -15.91 11.14
CA VAL A 531 -18.57 -14.92 12.21
C VAL A 531 -18.74 -15.61 13.55
N LYS A 532 -19.44 -16.74 13.60
CA LYS A 532 -19.61 -17.53 14.84
C LYS A 532 -18.26 -18.07 15.35
N GLU A 533 -17.43 -18.68 14.49
CA GLU A 533 -16.10 -19.18 14.86
C GLU A 533 -15.23 -18.03 15.39
N LEU A 534 -15.18 -16.90 14.66
CA LEU A 534 -14.41 -15.72 15.02
C LEU A 534 -14.79 -15.20 16.42
N VAL A 535 -16.08 -14.95 16.64
CA VAL A 535 -16.60 -14.39 17.89
C VAL A 535 -16.41 -15.35 19.05
N THR A 536 -16.68 -16.64 18.81
CA THR A 536 -16.60 -17.65 19.89
C THR A 536 -15.16 -17.90 20.32
N HIS A 537 -14.16 -17.86 19.42
CA HIS A 537 -12.83 -18.36 19.74
C HIS A 537 -11.68 -17.34 19.55
N HIS A 538 -11.84 -16.34 18.68
CA HIS A 538 -10.71 -15.54 18.19
C HIS A 538 -10.76 -14.06 18.56
N VAL A 539 -11.79 -13.61 19.27
CA VAL A 539 -11.92 -12.25 19.81
C VAL A 539 -11.51 -12.22 21.27
N GLY A 540 -10.55 -11.36 21.62
CA GLY A 540 -10.02 -11.20 22.97
C GLY A 540 -10.74 -10.14 23.81
N GLY A 541 -12.04 -9.88 23.57
CA GLY A 541 -12.85 -8.83 24.21
C GLY A 541 -13.16 -7.65 23.29
N TYR A 542 -12.24 -7.30 22.41
CA TYR A 542 -12.41 -6.21 21.44
C TYR A 542 -12.10 -6.69 20.02
N LEU A 543 -12.95 -6.30 19.07
CA LEU A 543 -12.71 -6.53 17.65
C LEU A 543 -12.70 -5.18 16.92
N LYS A 544 -11.58 -4.89 16.25
CA LYS A 544 -11.41 -3.71 15.41
C LYS A 544 -12.14 -3.91 14.09
N ILE A 545 -12.89 -2.90 13.67
CA ILE A 545 -13.65 -2.93 12.41
C ILE A 545 -13.62 -1.54 11.77
N ALA A 546 -13.55 -1.49 10.46
CA ALA A 546 -13.31 -0.24 9.74
C ALA A 546 -14.45 0.11 8.77
N PRO A 547 -15.61 0.63 9.24
CA PRO A 547 -16.64 1.18 8.37
C PRO A 547 -16.17 2.45 7.65
N GLU A 548 -15.26 3.21 8.21
CA GLU A 548 -14.60 4.43 7.75
C GLU A 548 -15.52 5.66 7.70
N HIS A 549 -16.78 5.53 7.29
CA HIS A 549 -17.80 6.57 7.29
C HIS A 549 -19.22 5.94 7.28
N LEU A 550 -20.26 6.79 7.33
CA LEU A 550 -21.67 6.38 7.23
C LEU A 550 -22.28 6.78 5.89
N GLU A 551 -21.97 8.01 5.46
CA GLU A 551 -22.60 8.67 4.32
C GLU A 551 -22.05 8.12 2.99
N GLU A 552 -22.94 7.97 2.01
CA GLU A 552 -22.60 7.42 0.70
C GLU A 552 -21.60 8.28 -0.06
N GLY A 553 -21.66 9.61 0.09
CA GLY A 553 -20.74 10.56 -0.51
C GLY A 553 -19.27 10.17 -0.23
N PRO A 554 -18.81 10.21 1.04
CA PRO A 554 -17.48 9.78 1.42
C PRO A 554 -17.19 8.30 1.11
N LEU A 555 -18.12 7.38 1.40
CA LEU A 555 -17.93 5.94 1.19
C LEU A 555 -17.70 5.61 -0.29
N SER A 556 -18.40 6.29 -1.23
CA SER A 556 -18.19 6.12 -2.66
C SER A 556 -16.80 6.54 -3.10
N LYS A 557 -16.25 7.62 -2.54
CA LYS A 557 -14.88 8.10 -2.81
C LYS A 557 -13.82 7.19 -2.16
N MET A 558 -14.16 6.51 -1.08
CA MET A 558 -13.31 5.52 -0.40
C MET A 558 -13.33 4.15 -1.06
N MET A 559 -14.28 3.86 -1.96
CA MET A 559 -14.61 2.52 -2.47
C MET A 559 -14.93 1.55 -1.31
N LYS A 560 -15.74 1.99 -0.36
CA LYS A 560 -16.22 1.20 0.77
C LYS A 560 -17.71 0.88 0.61
N PRO A 561 -18.19 -0.26 1.13
CA PRO A 561 -19.61 -0.60 1.11
C PRO A 561 -20.40 0.33 2.01
N GLY A 562 -21.71 0.48 1.72
CA GLY A 562 -22.63 1.21 2.55
C GLY A 562 -22.74 0.64 3.97
N ILE A 563 -23.18 1.48 4.92
CA ILE A 563 -23.21 1.17 6.36
C ILE A 563 -24.09 -0.05 6.71
N GLY A 564 -25.09 -0.39 5.89
CA GLY A 564 -25.98 -1.54 6.14
C GLY A 564 -25.24 -2.88 6.29
N SER A 565 -24.10 -3.06 5.61
CA SER A 565 -23.26 -4.25 5.79
C SER A 565 -22.64 -4.30 7.20
N TYR A 566 -22.27 -3.14 7.74
CA TYR A 566 -21.76 -3.03 9.11
C TYR A 566 -22.86 -3.34 10.14
N ASP A 567 -24.06 -2.79 9.95
CA ASP A 567 -25.16 -3.03 10.88
C ASP A 567 -25.53 -4.52 10.95
N LYS A 568 -25.56 -5.20 9.79
CA LYS A 568 -25.76 -6.64 9.72
C LYS A 568 -24.64 -7.42 10.45
N PHE A 569 -23.39 -7.03 10.24
CA PHE A 569 -22.27 -7.65 10.94
C PHE A 569 -22.38 -7.45 12.45
N LYS A 570 -22.71 -6.23 12.89
CA LYS A 570 -22.90 -5.92 14.32
C LYS A 570 -23.99 -6.79 14.95
N GLN A 571 -25.13 -6.95 14.27
CA GLN A 571 -26.21 -7.84 14.78
C GLN A 571 -25.73 -9.28 14.94
N MET A 572 -24.96 -9.81 13.97
CA MET A 572 -24.40 -11.15 14.06
C MET A 572 -23.35 -11.25 15.18
N PHE A 573 -22.49 -10.25 15.32
CA PHE A 573 -21.47 -10.16 16.37
C PHE A 573 -22.13 -10.17 17.77
N ASP A 574 -23.12 -9.33 18.01
CA ASP A 574 -23.84 -9.23 19.29
C ASP A 574 -24.55 -10.55 19.59
N LYS A 575 -25.21 -11.15 18.59
CA LYS A 575 -25.87 -12.45 18.72
C LYS A 575 -24.90 -13.54 19.15
N TYR A 576 -23.81 -13.73 18.43
CA TYR A 576 -22.87 -14.82 18.73
C TYR A 576 -22.01 -14.55 19.97
N SER A 577 -21.75 -13.29 20.34
CA SER A 577 -21.16 -12.95 21.64
C SER A 577 -22.05 -13.41 22.80
N LYS A 578 -23.37 -13.15 22.71
CA LYS A 578 -24.35 -13.58 23.69
C LYS A 578 -24.44 -15.11 23.75
N GLU A 579 -24.51 -15.79 22.60
CA GLU A 579 -24.52 -17.26 22.52
C GLU A 579 -23.25 -17.87 23.14
N ALA A 580 -22.10 -17.23 22.99
CA ALA A 580 -20.82 -17.66 23.55
C ALA A 580 -20.66 -17.31 25.04
N GLY A 581 -21.61 -16.60 25.67
CA GLY A 581 -21.51 -16.12 27.04
C GLY A 581 -20.37 -15.14 27.29
N LYS A 582 -19.99 -14.34 26.26
CA LYS A 582 -18.84 -13.44 26.30
C LYS A 582 -19.28 -11.97 26.24
N GLU A 583 -18.61 -11.14 27.03
CA GLU A 583 -18.70 -9.70 26.94
C GLU A 583 -17.64 -9.20 25.97
N GLN A 584 -18.09 -8.79 24.78
CA GLN A 584 -17.21 -8.37 23.68
C GLN A 584 -17.73 -7.10 23.02
N TYR A 585 -16.81 -6.29 22.48
CA TYR A 585 -17.14 -4.99 21.91
C TYR A 585 -16.50 -4.78 20.54
N LEU A 586 -17.25 -4.14 19.63
CA LEU A 586 -16.69 -3.63 18.37
C LEU A 586 -16.05 -2.26 18.61
N ILE A 587 -14.85 -2.07 18.05
CA ILE A 587 -14.18 -0.78 18.00
C ILE A 587 -14.21 -0.30 16.54
N PRO A 588 -15.17 0.55 16.16
CA PRO A 588 -15.25 1.05 14.80
C PRO A 588 -14.21 2.14 14.55
N TYR A 589 -13.52 2.05 13.41
CA TYR A 589 -12.61 3.08 12.92
C TYR A 589 -13.30 3.94 11.86
N PHE A 590 -13.10 5.26 11.97
CA PHE A 590 -13.61 6.26 11.04
C PHE A 590 -12.50 7.22 10.62
N ILE A 591 -12.56 7.68 9.37
CA ILE A 591 -11.60 8.63 8.80
C ILE A 591 -12.25 10.01 8.73
N ALA A 592 -11.68 10.98 9.42
CA ALA A 592 -12.04 12.39 9.31
C ALA A 592 -11.40 13.02 8.07
N ALA A 593 -12.10 13.95 7.43
CA ALA A 593 -11.58 14.79 6.34
C ALA A 593 -11.05 14.02 5.12
N HIS A 594 -11.63 12.86 4.81
CA HIS A 594 -11.38 12.19 3.53
C HIS A 594 -11.97 13.03 2.37
N PRO A 595 -11.36 13.04 1.17
CA PRO A 595 -12.00 13.66 0.01
C PRO A 595 -13.45 13.19 -0.18
N GLY A 596 -14.35 14.13 -0.47
CA GLY A 596 -15.79 13.89 -0.56
C GLY A 596 -16.55 13.98 0.77
N THR A 597 -15.89 14.40 1.87
CA THR A 597 -16.53 14.55 3.19
C THR A 597 -16.85 16.02 3.45
N THR A 598 -18.10 16.32 3.83
CA THR A 598 -18.58 17.65 4.23
C THR A 598 -18.67 17.77 5.76
N ASP A 599 -18.88 18.99 6.25
CA ASP A 599 -19.12 19.23 7.70
C ASP A 599 -20.43 18.55 8.14
N GLU A 600 -21.45 18.47 7.25
CA GLU A 600 -22.71 17.82 7.54
C GLU A 600 -22.56 16.30 7.65
N ASP A 601 -21.80 15.68 6.76
CA ASP A 601 -21.47 14.24 6.85
C ASP A 601 -20.82 13.90 8.20
N MET A 602 -19.91 14.76 8.68
CA MET A 602 -19.24 14.56 9.96
C MET A 602 -20.17 14.79 11.15
N LEU A 603 -21.11 15.72 11.03
CA LEU A 603 -22.15 15.93 12.04
C LEU A 603 -23.06 14.70 12.13
N ASN A 604 -23.52 14.18 11.00
CA ASN A 604 -24.35 12.98 10.94
C ASN A 604 -23.62 11.77 11.57
N LEU A 605 -22.34 11.62 11.27
CA LEU A 605 -21.50 10.60 11.88
C LEU A 605 -21.39 10.78 13.41
N ALA A 606 -21.22 12.01 13.90
CA ALA A 606 -21.17 12.28 15.34
C ALA A 606 -22.49 11.96 16.04
N LEU A 607 -23.63 12.28 15.41
CA LEU A 607 -24.96 11.93 15.91
C LEU A 607 -25.18 10.42 15.95
N TRP A 608 -24.72 9.69 14.94
CA TRP A 608 -24.77 8.24 14.89
C TRP A 608 -23.91 7.62 15.99
N LEU A 609 -22.67 8.07 16.17
CA LEU A 609 -21.79 7.64 17.26
C LEU A 609 -22.47 7.81 18.61
N LYS A 610 -23.09 8.96 18.85
CA LYS A 610 -23.79 9.22 20.11
C LYS A 610 -24.98 8.32 20.32
N ARG A 611 -25.80 8.11 19.28
CA ARG A 611 -26.98 7.21 19.36
C ARG A 611 -26.59 5.77 19.66
N ASN A 612 -25.46 5.32 19.15
CA ASN A 612 -24.93 3.98 19.36
C ASN A 612 -23.99 3.85 20.58
N GLY A 613 -23.81 4.93 21.36
CA GLY A 613 -23.01 4.91 22.59
C GLY A 613 -21.47 4.82 22.34
N PHE A 614 -21.00 5.04 21.13
CA PHE A 614 -19.58 4.98 20.82
C PHE A 614 -18.85 6.26 21.27
N ARG A 615 -17.73 6.09 21.95
CA ARG A 615 -16.79 7.15 22.35
C ARG A 615 -15.42 6.79 21.80
N LEU A 616 -15.00 7.47 20.74
CA LEU A 616 -13.75 7.16 20.07
C LEU A 616 -12.59 7.91 20.73
N ASP A 617 -11.63 7.20 21.28
CA ASP A 617 -10.40 7.77 21.81
C ASP A 617 -9.34 7.96 20.71
N GLN A 618 -9.23 7.00 19.81
CA GLN A 618 -8.36 7.07 18.66
C GLN A 618 -9.15 7.43 17.40
N VAL A 619 -8.81 8.55 16.79
CA VAL A 619 -9.42 9.02 15.54
C VAL A 619 -8.33 9.35 14.54
N GLN A 620 -8.57 8.95 13.29
CA GLN A 620 -7.66 9.20 12.20
C GLN A 620 -8.20 10.33 11.31
N THR A 621 -7.30 11.21 10.91
CA THR A 621 -7.58 12.19 9.87
C THR A 621 -6.90 11.70 8.60
N PHE A 622 -7.58 11.84 7.47
CA PHE A 622 -7.03 11.45 6.17
C PHE A 622 -5.61 12.02 5.98
N LEU A 623 -4.68 11.15 5.64
CA LEU A 623 -3.30 11.48 5.29
C LEU A 623 -3.08 11.15 3.82
N PRO A 624 -2.87 12.16 2.96
CA PRO A 624 -2.56 11.93 1.55
C PRO A 624 -1.20 11.22 1.39
N THR A 625 -1.25 9.90 1.17
CA THR A 625 -0.04 9.11 0.86
C THR A 625 0.24 9.12 -0.64
N PRO A 626 1.50 9.14 -1.09
CA PRO A 626 1.81 9.17 -2.50
C PRO A 626 1.14 8.02 -3.28
N LEU A 627 0.77 8.28 -4.53
CA LEU A 627 0.09 7.37 -5.47
C LEU A 627 -1.29 6.82 -5.05
N ALA A 628 -1.78 7.04 -3.83
CA ALA A 628 -3.14 6.65 -3.48
C ALA A 628 -4.17 7.45 -4.29
N LEU A 629 -5.25 6.81 -4.77
CA LEU A 629 -6.31 7.48 -5.56
C LEU A 629 -6.97 8.64 -4.80
N ALA A 630 -7.18 8.47 -3.48
CA ALA A 630 -7.69 9.55 -2.64
C ALA A 630 -6.73 10.75 -2.55
N THR A 631 -5.43 10.53 -2.70
CA THR A 631 -4.44 11.61 -2.78
C THR A 631 -4.55 12.38 -4.10
N ALA A 632 -4.85 11.69 -5.19
CA ALA A 632 -5.16 12.36 -6.45
C ALA A 632 -6.42 13.22 -6.30
N MET A 633 -7.49 12.71 -5.66
CA MET A 633 -8.68 13.51 -5.36
C MET A 633 -8.34 14.72 -4.47
N TRP A 634 -7.51 14.52 -3.45
CA TRP A 634 -7.07 15.59 -2.54
C TRP A 634 -6.33 16.70 -3.27
N HIS A 635 -5.43 16.34 -4.18
CA HIS A 635 -4.61 17.31 -4.91
C HIS A 635 -5.41 18.05 -5.99
N THR A 636 -6.19 17.30 -6.77
CA THR A 636 -6.80 17.81 -8.01
C THR A 636 -8.26 18.22 -7.89
N GLU A 637 -8.94 17.82 -6.78
CA GLU A 637 -10.40 17.96 -6.60
C GLU A 637 -11.21 17.27 -7.72
N LYS A 638 -10.59 16.33 -8.46
CA LYS A 638 -11.22 15.50 -9.49
C LYS A 638 -11.33 14.06 -9.01
N ASN A 639 -12.35 13.34 -9.53
CA ASN A 639 -12.58 11.94 -9.19
C ASN A 639 -11.90 10.99 -10.21
N PRO A 640 -10.72 10.39 -9.93
CA PRO A 640 -10.04 9.50 -10.86
C PRO A 640 -10.65 8.09 -10.95
N LEU A 641 -11.67 7.78 -10.15
CA LEU A 641 -12.42 6.52 -10.27
C LEU A 641 -13.24 6.46 -11.55
N ARG A 642 -13.53 7.61 -12.14
CA ARG A 642 -14.20 7.77 -13.41
C ARG A 642 -13.28 8.42 -14.43
N LYS A 643 -13.71 8.51 -15.68
CA LYS A 643 -12.98 9.23 -16.72
C LYS A 643 -12.82 10.70 -16.31
N VAL A 644 -11.60 11.21 -16.33
CA VAL A 644 -11.29 12.56 -15.87
C VAL A 644 -11.41 13.54 -17.03
N THR A 645 -12.15 14.62 -16.82
CA THR A 645 -12.30 15.75 -17.77
C THR A 645 -12.20 17.07 -17.00
N ALA A 646 -12.08 18.19 -17.70
CA ALA A 646 -12.16 19.51 -17.08
C ALA A 646 -13.50 19.70 -16.33
N ASP A 647 -14.59 19.16 -16.89
CA ASP A 647 -15.96 19.26 -16.35
C ASP A 647 -16.36 18.08 -15.47
N SER A 648 -15.41 17.20 -15.11
CA SER A 648 -15.67 16.08 -14.21
C SER A 648 -16.12 16.55 -12.84
N GLU A 649 -16.86 15.69 -12.14
CA GLU A 649 -17.28 15.89 -10.75
C GLU A 649 -16.18 16.51 -9.90
N GLN A 650 -16.47 17.64 -9.27
CA GLN A 650 -15.60 18.27 -8.29
C GLN A 650 -15.76 17.58 -6.95
N VAL A 651 -14.68 17.02 -6.43
CA VAL A 651 -14.63 16.37 -5.14
C VAL A 651 -14.31 17.39 -4.05
N THR A 652 -15.17 17.51 -3.06
CA THR A 652 -14.91 18.36 -1.88
C THR A 652 -13.67 17.88 -1.12
N VAL A 653 -12.75 18.78 -0.81
CA VAL A 653 -11.54 18.48 -0.02
C VAL A 653 -11.37 19.44 1.15
N VAL A 654 -11.01 18.90 2.30
CA VAL A 654 -10.85 19.64 3.56
C VAL A 654 -9.39 20.00 3.77
N ARG A 655 -8.92 21.10 3.16
CA ARG A 655 -7.50 21.52 3.21
C ARG A 655 -7.13 22.28 4.48
N SER A 656 -8.06 23.11 5.00
CA SER A 656 -7.75 23.98 6.14
C SER A 656 -7.57 23.17 7.44
N LEU A 657 -6.54 23.50 8.22
CA LEU A 657 -6.28 22.88 9.52
C LEU A 657 -7.46 23.09 10.50
N ARG A 658 -8.17 24.23 10.41
CA ARG A 658 -9.34 24.49 11.25
C ARG A 658 -10.45 23.50 10.98
N GLN A 659 -10.79 23.28 9.72
CA GLN A 659 -11.84 22.34 9.32
C GLN A 659 -11.44 20.89 9.58
N ARG A 660 -10.18 20.51 9.31
CA ARG A 660 -9.66 19.18 9.68
C ARG A 660 -9.76 18.89 11.16
N LYS A 661 -9.46 19.89 12.01
CA LYS A 661 -9.65 19.78 13.46
C LYS A 661 -11.13 19.70 13.84
N LEU A 662 -12.01 20.41 13.13
CA LEU A 662 -13.47 20.31 13.34
C LEU A 662 -13.96 18.90 13.03
N HIS A 663 -13.59 18.31 11.88
CA HIS A 663 -13.96 16.95 11.53
C HIS A 663 -13.48 15.93 12.57
N LYS A 664 -12.27 16.11 13.07
CA LYS A 664 -11.74 15.30 14.16
C LYS A 664 -12.50 15.50 15.48
N ALA A 665 -12.93 16.74 15.77
CA ALA A 665 -13.71 17.06 16.95
C ALA A 665 -15.10 16.39 16.92
N PHE A 666 -15.75 16.30 15.77
CA PHE A 666 -17.02 15.58 15.63
C PHE A 666 -16.87 14.10 16.00
N LEU A 667 -15.79 13.42 15.62
CA LEU A 667 -15.51 12.04 16.01
C LEU A 667 -15.27 11.89 17.53
N ARG A 668 -14.77 12.94 18.18
CA ARG A 668 -14.52 12.99 19.61
C ARG A 668 -15.50 13.95 20.32
N TYR A 669 -16.77 13.90 19.95
CA TYR A 669 -17.81 14.77 20.50
C TYR A 669 -17.94 14.69 22.03
N HIS A 670 -17.54 13.58 22.63
CA HIS A 670 -17.57 13.35 24.08
C HIS A 670 -16.45 14.04 24.85
N ASP A 671 -15.37 14.46 24.17
CA ASP A 671 -14.23 15.14 24.78
C ASP A 671 -14.53 16.62 24.95
N ALA A 672 -14.54 17.07 26.21
CA ALA A 672 -14.86 18.44 26.58
C ALA A 672 -13.93 19.50 25.95
N HIS A 673 -12.70 19.13 25.59
CA HIS A 673 -11.78 20.03 24.88
C HIS A 673 -12.30 20.43 23.49
N ASN A 674 -13.12 19.61 22.87
CA ASN A 674 -13.69 19.85 21.55
C ASN A 674 -15.00 20.67 21.60
N TRP A 675 -15.66 20.77 22.75
CA TRP A 675 -16.98 21.40 22.82
C TRP A 675 -17.03 22.88 22.38
N PRO A 676 -16.05 23.75 22.68
CA PRO A 676 -16.07 25.12 22.17
C PRO A 676 -16.12 25.21 20.65
N VAL A 677 -15.26 24.44 19.96
CA VAL A 677 -15.21 24.39 18.49
C VAL A 677 -16.49 23.82 17.93
N LEU A 678 -17.03 22.75 18.53
CA LEU A 678 -18.28 22.13 18.09
C LEU A 678 -19.48 23.06 18.29
N ARG A 679 -19.57 23.82 19.41
CA ARG A 679 -20.64 24.82 19.63
C ARG A 679 -20.62 25.92 18.55
N GLU A 680 -19.44 26.42 18.23
CA GLU A 680 -19.28 27.41 17.16
C GLU A 680 -19.75 26.87 15.83
N ALA A 681 -19.26 25.68 15.44
CA ALA A 681 -19.62 25.03 14.19
C ALA A 681 -21.11 24.72 14.07
N LEU A 682 -21.73 24.16 15.14
CA LEU A 682 -23.17 23.89 15.15
C LEU A 682 -24.02 25.15 14.98
N LYS A 683 -23.60 26.28 15.54
CA LYS A 683 -24.29 27.59 15.32
C LYS A 683 -24.14 28.02 13.86
N GLN A 684 -22.92 27.93 13.28
CA GLN A 684 -22.67 28.28 11.87
C GLN A 684 -23.46 27.40 10.89
N MET A 685 -23.63 26.11 11.23
CA MET A 685 -24.41 25.14 10.45
C MET A 685 -25.93 25.29 10.66
N GLY A 686 -26.42 26.25 11.47
CA GLY A 686 -27.83 26.39 11.80
C GLY A 686 -28.36 25.28 12.73
N ARG A 687 -27.50 24.52 13.38
CA ARG A 687 -27.85 23.38 14.22
C ARG A 687 -27.64 23.65 15.72
N ALA A 688 -27.97 24.88 16.16
CA ALA A 688 -27.94 25.25 17.57
C ALA A 688 -28.87 24.37 18.44
N ASP A 689 -29.87 23.73 17.83
CA ASP A 689 -30.77 22.76 18.45
C ASP A 689 -30.04 21.53 19.05
N LEU A 690 -28.82 21.28 18.63
CA LEU A 690 -27.97 20.18 19.10
C LEU A 690 -27.08 20.56 20.31
N ILE A 691 -27.18 21.81 20.80
CA ILE A 691 -26.43 22.31 21.97
C ILE A 691 -27.35 22.33 23.20
N GLY A 692 -27.04 21.52 24.20
CA GLY A 692 -27.83 21.45 25.43
C GLY A 692 -27.53 20.21 26.26
N ASN A 693 -28.25 20.04 27.38
CA ASN A 693 -27.96 18.97 28.36
C ASN A 693 -28.86 17.74 28.22
N GLY A 694 -29.82 17.76 27.31
CA GLY A 694 -30.72 16.61 27.09
C GLY A 694 -30.14 15.52 26.18
N LYS A 695 -30.75 14.34 26.19
CA LYS A 695 -30.31 13.17 25.42
C LYS A 695 -30.23 13.41 23.89
N LYS A 696 -31.09 14.30 23.35
CA LYS A 696 -31.12 14.66 21.93
C LYS A 696 -29.99 15.59 21.46
N HIS A 697 -29.35 16.32 22.39
CA HIS A 697 -28.29 17.27 22.06
C HIS A 697 -26.97 16.53 21.84
N LEU A 698 -26.12 16.99 20.94
CA LEU A 698 -24.81 16.40 20.68
C LEU A 698 -23.83 16.70 21.81
N ILE A 699 -23.74 17.98 22.20
CA ILE A 699 -22.80 18.50 23.21
C ILE A 699 -23.50 19.42 24.22
N PRO A 700 -22.94 19.57 25.45
CA PRO A 700 -23.50 20.46 26.48
C PRO A 700 -23.40 21.94 26.13
N ALA A 701 -24.28 22.74 26.72
CA ALA A 701 -24.20 24.21 26.65
C ALA A 701 -23.09 24.80 27.55
N TRP A 702 -22.63 24.06 28.55
CA TRP A 702 -21.64 24.45 29.55
C TRP A 702 -20.25 23.87 29.29
N GLN A 703 -19.25 24.35 30.02
CA GLN A 703 -17.88 23.83 29.98
C GLN A 703 -17.45 23.47 31.41
N PRO A 704 -16.74 22.36 31.64
CA PRO A 704 -16.22 21.98 32.95
C PRO A 704 -15.31 23.06 33.54
N ASP A 705 -15.43 23.32 34.87
CA ASP A 705 -14.67 24.37 35.54
C ASP A 705 -13.15 24.18 35.48
N SER A 706 -12.71 22.93 35.51
CA SER A 706 -11.28 22.55 35.30
C SER A 706 -10.70 22.99 33.96
N MET A 707 -11.53 23.38 33.01
CA MET A 707 -11.12 23.83 31.67
C MET A 707 -11.35 25.32 31.44
N LYS A 708 -12.15 26.01 32.26
CA LYS A 708 -12.38 27.46 32.15
C LYS A 708 -11.10 28.24 32.41
N SER A 709 -10.27 27.80 33.34
CA SER A 709 -9.00 28.43 33.69
C SER A 709 -7.92 28.32 32.61
N ARG A 710 -7.94 27.28 31.80
CA ARG A 710 -6.96 27.10 30.69
C ARG A 710 -7.28 27.92 29.45
N ILE A 711 -8.56 28.17 29.17
CA ILE A 711 -9.00 29.01 28.04
C ILE A 711 -8.70 30.49 28.30
N ALA A 712 -8.83 30.94 29.54
CA ALA A 712 -8.54 32.32 29.95
C ALA A 712 -7.04 32.66 29.88
N ASN A 713 -6.15 31.69 29.96
CA ASN A 713 -4.70 31.87 29.96
C ASN A 713 -4.01 31.60 28.59
N THR A 714 -4.75 31.47 27.51
CA THR A 714 -4.14 31.39 26.18
C THR A 714 -3.88 32.81 25.67
N PRO A 715 -2.61 33.29 25.54
CA PRO A 715 -2.34 34.65 25.06
C PRO A 715 -2.91 34.81 23.66
N ALA A 716 -3.70 35.86 23.46
CA ALA A 716 -4.13 36.29 22.13
C ALA A 716 -2.91 36.41 21.22
N SER A 717 -3.02 35.79 20.05
CA SER A 717 -2.03 35.68 18.97
C SER A 717 -0.94 36.79 19.01
N ARG A 718 0.31 36.39 19.22
CA ARG A 718 1.47 37.24 18.92
C ARG A 718 1.40 37.67 17.46
N LYS A 719 1.37 38.97 17.23
CA LYS A 719 1.56 39.58 15.91
C LYS A 719 2.82 39.03 15.25
N PRO A 720 2.85 38.87 13.93
CA PRO A 720 4.04 38.41 13.25
C PRO A 720 5.21 39.38 13.50
N ILE A 721 6.31 38.85 13.99
CA ILE A 721 7.58 39.59 14.05
C ILE A 721 8.06 39.76 12.62
N ALA A 722 8.12 41.00 12.17
CA ALA A 722 8.67 41.38 10.85
C ALA A 722 10.10 40.86 10.74
N ALA A 723 10.36 40.09 9.70
CA ALA A 723 11.68 39.56 9.36
C ALA A 723 12.63 40.76 9.09
N LYS A 724 13.65 40.93 9.91
CA LYS A 724 14.76 41.83 9.65
C LYS A 724 15.54 41.28 8.42
N ARG A 725 15.49 42.07 7.34
CA ARG A 725 16.38 41.88 6.17
C ARG A 725 17.83 42.00 6.63
N VAL A 726 18.57 40.91 6.61
CA VAL A 726 20.03 40.94 6.71
C VAL A 726 20.56 41.35 5.34
N ARG A 727 21.10 42.56 5.23
CA ARG A 727 21.90 43.01 4.08
C ARG A 727 23.18 42.17 4.05
N ARG A 728 23.41 41.42 2.99
CA ARG A 728 24.73 40.91 2.62
C ARG A 728 25.52 42.08 2.04
N THR A 729 26.61 42.45 2.70
CA THR A 729 27.73 43.18 2.09
C THR A 729 28.82 42.15 1.76
N MET A 730 29.18 42.16 0.49
CA MET A 730 30.36 41.60 -0.21
C MET A 730 30.86 40.21 0.22
#